data_2059c0c1a1f3c7a14baa081b568ce6ff
#
_entry.id   2059c0c1a1f3c7a14baa081b568ce6ff
#
_cell.length_a   1.000
_cell.length_b   1.000
_cell.length_c   1.000
_cell.angle_alpha   90.00
_cell.angle_beta   90.00
_cell.angle_gamma   90.00
#
_symmetry.space_group_name_H-M   'P 1'
#
loop_
_entity.id
_entity.type
_entity.pdbx_description
1 polymer ?
#
loop_
_entity_poly.entity_id
_entity_poly.type
_entity_poly.pdbx_seq_one_letter_code
_entity_poly.pdbx_strand_id
1 'polypeptide(L)'
;MEDNNRIIKTEYSELMQKSYIDYAMSVIVARALPDVRDGLKPVQRRVLYDMYELGIRYDRPYRKSARIVGDTMGKYHPHGDSSIYEALVVMAQEFKKGQPLIDGHGNFGNIEGDGAAAMRYTEARLEKLTQDAFLEDLDKDVVDFIPNFDETEKEPSVLPCRIPNLLVNGSEGIAVGMATSIPPHNLSEVIDAVKAYMLDENITIAELMRYMQGPDFPTGGIVTNKDELLSIYETGAGKIKLRGKVETEKGKNGRTNVVITEIPYTMIGANIGKFLSDVAALAESKKTTDIVDISNQSSKEGIRIVIELKKDADVDHFISMLYKKTRLEDTFGVNMLAISDGRPETLGLKQIIKANTDFQFEINRRKYERLLAKEQEKREIQEGLIKACNVIDLIIEILRGSRDRTMAKACLMDGMTEGIKFKTKQASVMAAQLCFTENQANAILDMRLYKLIGLEIEALIKEHEETIANIYRYEDILERKSAMAQVIINELDALKKEYSQKRRTVIDNCEEVVFEEKKIEEAPAYCLIDRFGYTRCVDVATFERNQEAAFAENRFVFLVKNTGRICLFTNTGQLYTVKVSDLPFGKFRDKAIPLDNVSNFDSTREQLLLAVGQSELNLYRLLFVTKQGMTKMVDGGEFDVMKRTVAATKLQEGDEVANVCVYQDQKYIILQSKDGFFLRFEVEEIPEKKKNAVGVRGMKLSDGDEIEAVFYTRPGDETSVEYKSRTLVLNQLKLAHRDSKGTKVRA
;
A
#
# COMPACT_ATOMS: atom_id res chain seq x y z
N MET A 1 -0.43 9.17 -61.95
CA MET A 1 0.05 8.78 -60.60
C MET A 1 -0.37 9.89 -59.67
N GLU A 2 -1.56 9.80 -59.07
CA GLU A 2 -1.99 10.76 -58.07
C GLU A 2 -1.37 10.38 -56.72
N ASP A 3 -0.48 11.27 -56.26
CA ASP A 3 0.14 11.17 -54.94
C ASP A 3 -0.94 11.40 -53.85
N ASN A 4 -1.48 10.32 -53.35
CA ASN A 4 -2.44 10.32 -52.24
C ASN A 4 -1.72 10.51 -50.90
N ASN A 5 -0.99 11.65 -50.75
CA ASN A 5 -0.46 12.07 -49.48
C ASN A 5 -1.63 12.63 -48.60
N ARG A 6 -2.38 11.74 -47.97
CA ARG A 6 -3.35 12.15 -46.95
C ARG A 6 -2.62 12.58 -45.68
N ILE A 7 -2.23 13.83 -45.63
CA ILE A 7 -1.76 14.47 -44.39
C ILE A 7 -3.03 14.72 -43.54
N ILE A 8 -3.23 13.88 -42.52
CA ILE A 8 -4.26 14.11 -41.54
C ILE A 8 -3.72 15.09 -40.53
N LYS A 9 -4.24 16.33 -40.53
CA LYS A 9 -3.93 17.33 -39.51
C LYS A 9 -4.76 16.99 -38.25
N THR A 10 -4.08 16.62 -37.17
CA THR A 10 -4.71 16.38 -35.87
C THR A 10 -4.12 17.37 -34.86
N GLU A 11 -4.96 17.99 -34.05
CA GLU A 11 -4.51 18.81 -32.93
C GLU A 11 -3.73 17.95 -31.92
N TYR A 12 -2.55 18.43 -31.50
CA TYR A 12 -1.69 17.72 -30.55
C TYR A 12 -2.40 17.45 -29.22
N SER A 13 -3.18 18.43 -28.73
CA SER A 13 -3.96 18.30 -27.50
C SER A 13 -5.02 17.20 -27.57
N GLU A 14 -5.74 17.08 -28.69
CA GLU A 14 -6.74 16.03 -28.91
C GLU A 14 -6.09 14.64 -29.00
N LEU A 15 -4.96 14.54 -29.71
CA LEU A 15 -4.22 13.30 -29.84
C LEU A 15 -3.69 12.83 -28.48
N MET A 16 -3.13 13.74 -27.70
CA MET A 16 -2.63 13.45 -26.34
C MET A 16 -3.75 13.05 -25.40
N GLN A 17 -4.88 13.75 -25.41
CA GLN A 17 -6.05 13.40 -24.59
C GLN A 17 -6.54 11.99 -24.93
N LYS A 18 -6.74 11.69 -26.20
CA LYS A 18 -7.19 10.36 -26.63
C LYS A 18 -6.21 9.26 -26.22
N SER A 19 -4.92 9.44 -26.54
CA SER A 19 -3.90 8.45 -26.21
C SER A 19 -3.73 8.26 -24.70
N TYR A 20 -3.91 9.34 -23.90
CA TYR A 20 -3.87 9.24 -22.45
C TYR A 20 -5.09 8.51 -21.88
N ILE A 21 -6.28 8.77 -22.45
CA ILE A 21 -7.51 8.06 -22.04
C ILE A 21 -7.38 6.57 -22.38
N ASP A 22 -6.92 6.21 -23.56
CA ASP A 22 -6.73 4.83 -23.98
C ASP A 22 -5.72 4.11 -23.07
N TYR A 23 -4.60 4.77 -22.76
CA TYR A 23 -3.62 4.25 -21.81
C TYR A 23 -4.19 4.11 -20.39
N ALA A 24 -4.89 5.14 -19.89
CA ALA A 24 -5.51 5.11 -18.56
C ALA A 24 -6.53 3.97 -18.45
N MET A 25 -7.40 3.80 -19.44
CA MET A 25 -8.39 2.72 -19.49
C MET A 25 -7.71 1.35 -19.52
N SER A 26 -6.64 1.18 -20.29
CA SER A 26 -5.86 -0.06 -20.31
C SER A 26 -5.27 -0.38 -18.93
N VAL A 27 -4.68 0.61 -18.25
CA VAL A 27 -4.12 0.42 -16.89
C VAL A 27 -5.22 0.12 -15.87
N ILE A 28 -6.39 0.73 -16.01
CA ILE A 28 -7.52 0.54 -15.10
C ILE A 28 -8.11 -0.87 -15.27
N VAL A 29 -8.52 -1.23 -16.50
CA VAL A 29 -9.29 -2.46 -16.76
C VAL A 29 -8.38 -3.68 -16.90
N ALA A 30 -7.23 -3.54 -17.58
CA ALA A 30 -6.38 -4.68 -17.96
C ALA A 30 -5.12 -4.85 -17.10
N ARG A 31 -4.96 -4.12 -15.97
CA ARG A 31 -3.74 -4.24 -15.16
C ARG A 31 -3.98 -4.17 -13.65
N ALA A 32 -4.52 -3.05 -13.15
CA ALA A 32 -4.44 -2.71 -11.73
C ALA A 32 -5.65 -3.16 -10.90
N LEU A 33 -6.84 -3.17 -11.49
CA LEU A 33 -8.07 -3.48 -10.78
C LEU A 33 -8.49 -4.95 -10.94
N PRO A 34 -9.07 -5.55 -9.89
CA PRO A 34 -9.65 -6.89 -9.95
C PRO A 34 -11.03 -6.86 -10.63
N ASP A 35 -11.41 -7.97 -11.28
CA ASP A 35 -12.79 -8.20 -11.72
C ASP A 35 -13.64 -8.64 -10.51
N VAL A 36 -14.87 -8.13 -10.40
CA VAL A 36 -15.75 -8.44 -9.26
C VAL A 36 -16.15 -9.91 -9.20
N ARG A 37 -16.19 -10.60 -10.35
CA ARG A 37 -16.65 -11.99 -10.51
C ARG A 37 -15.66 -12.99 -9.92
N ASP A 38 -14.36 -12.86 -10.25
CA ASP A 38 -13.32 -13.78 -9.78
C ASP A 38 -12.35 -13.17 -8.76
N GLY A 39 -12.42 -11.84 -8.52
CA GLY A 39 -11.57 -11.14 -7.58
C GLY A 39 -10.09 -11.09 -7.97
N LEU A 40 -9.76 -11.37 -9.22
CA LEU A 40 -8.40 -11.47 -9.71
C LEU A 40 -8.04 -10.32 -10.64
N LYS A 41 -6.78 -9.88 -10.54
CA LYS A 41 -6.18 -9.04 -11.56
C LYS A 41 -5.81 -9.88 -12.80
N PRO A 42 -5.72 -9.29 -14.01
CA PRO A 42 -5.39 -10.04 -15.21
C PRO A 42 -4.12 -10.89 -15.11
N VAL A 43 -3.03 -10.37 -14.51
CA VAL A 43 -1.80 -11.15 -14.32
C VAL A 43 -2.00 -12.37 -13.43
N GLN A 44 -2.79 -12.25 -12.36
CA GLN A 44 -3.06 -13.35 -11.43
C GLN A 44 -3.89 -14.43 -12.12
N ARG A 45 -4.93 -14.03 -12.85
CA ARG A 45 -5.78 -14.95 -13.64
C ARG A 45 -4.97 -15.73 -14.68
N ARG A 46 -4.09 -15.04 -15.39
CA ARG A 46 -3.22 -15.64 -16.41
C ARG A 46 -2.23 -16.63 -15.82
N VAL A 47 -1.62 -16.32 -14.69
CA VAL A 47 -0.72 -17.26 -13.98
C VAL A 47 -1.45 -18.51 -13.55
N LEU A 48 -2.64 -18.40 -12.94
CA LEU A 48 -3.41 -19.55 -12.49
C LEU A 48 -3.91 -20.40 -13.66
N TYR A 49 -4.35 -19.76 -14.75
CA TYR A 49 -4.77 -20.44 -15.97
C TYR A 49 -3.60 -21.18 -16.64
N ASP A 50 -2.45 -20.54 -16.77
CA ASP A 50 -1.25 -21.15 -17.34
C ASP A 50 -0.78 -22.37 -16.52
N MET A 51 -0.79 -22.26 -15.19
CA MET A 51 -0.49 -23.40 -14.32
C MET A 51 -1.47 -24.56 -14.52
N TYR A 52 -2.74 -24.27 -14.77
CA TYR A 52 -3.75 -25.28 -15.09
C TYR A 52 -3.45 -25.96 -16.43
N GLU A 53 -3.16 -25.22 -17.48
CA GLU A 53 -2.81 -25.73 -18.82
C GLU A 53 -1.51 -26.57 -18.79
N LEU A 54 -0.51 -26.13 -18.04
CA LEU A 54 0.74 -26.88 -17.82
C LEU A 54 0.55 -28.15 -16.96
N GLY A 55 -0.64 -28.40 -16.42
CA GLY A 55 -0.93 -29.51 -15.52
C GLY A 55 -0.20 -29.44 -14.17
N ILE A 56 0.15 -28.24 -13.71
CA ILE A 56 0.83 -28.01 -12.41
C ILE A 56 -0.24 -27.93 -11.32
N ARG A 57 -0.77 -29.09 -10.93
CA ARG A 57 -1.88 -29.22 -9.98
C ARG A 57 -1.37 -29.53 -8.58
N TYR A 58 -2.26 -29.35 -7.56
CA TYR A 58 -1.92 -29.57 -6.16
C TYR A 58 -1.42 -31.01 -5.85
N ASP A 59 -1.88 -31.99 -6.60
CA ASP A 59 -1.54 -33.41 -6.47
C ASP A 59 -0.33 -33.84 -7.32
N ARG A 60 0.31 -32.88 -8.01
CA ARG A 60 1.45 -33.09 -8.89
C ARG A 60 2.73 -32.51 -8.27
N PRO A 61 3.92 -32.96 -8.72
CA PRO A 61 5.17 -32.37 -8.26
C PRO A 61 5.28 -30.89 -8.58
N TYR A 62 5.93 -30.15 -7.68
CA TYR A 62 6.28 -28.75 -7.88
C TYR A 62 7.06 -28.54 -9.19
N ARG A 63 6.93 -27.36 -9.75
CA ARG A 63 7.68 -26.90 -10.92
C ARG A 63 8.42 -25.62 -10.63
N LYS A 64 9.58 -25.42 -11.25
CA LYS A 64 10.35 -24.16 -11.12
C LYS A 64 9.47 -22.96 -11.46
N SER A 65 9.46 -21.97 -10.60
CA SER A 65 8.71 -20.72 -10.83
C SER A 65 9.11 -20.04 -12.13
N ALA A 66 10.38 -20.15 -12.53
CA ALA A 66 10.89 -19.63 -13.79
C ALA A 66 10.20 -20.24 -15.02
N ARG A 67 9.76 -21.52 -14.95
CA ARG A 67 9.01 -22.15 -16.04
C ARG A 67 7.61 -21.56 -16.15
N ILE A 68 6.92 -21.38 -15.02
CA ILE A 68 5.58 -20.81 -14.99
C ILE A 68 5.63 -19.37 -15.50
N VAL A 69 6.55 -18.56 -14.99
CA VAL A 69 6.73 -17.17 -15.41
C VAL A 69 7.04 -17.07 -16.91
N GLY A 70 7.93 -17.94 -17.42
CA GLY A 70 8.32 -17.92 -18.83
C GLY A 70 7.17 -18.30 -19.77
N ASP A 71 6.38 -19.31 -19.42
CA ASP A 71 5.23 -19.75 -20.22
C ASP A 71 4.11 -18.69 -20.19
N THR A 72 3.74 -18.21 -19.01
CA THR A 72 2.77 -17.12 -18.84
C THR A 72 3.16 -15.87 -19.63
N MET A 73 4.43 -15.47 -19.58
CA MET A 73 4.94 -14.32 -20.34
C MET A 73 4.86 -14.53 -21.84
N GLY A 74 5.19 -15.72 -22.30
CA GLY A 74 5.21 -16.04 -23.73
C GLY A 74 3.83 -16.16 -24.36
N LYS A 75 2.84 -16.70 -23.60
CA LYS A 75 1.51 -17.00 -24.13
C LYS A 75 0.44 -15.97 -23.80
N TYR A 76 0.45 -15.42 -22.57
CA TYR A 76 -0.71 -14.69 -22.06
C TYR A 76 -0.41 -13.27 -21.58
N HIS A 77 0.78 -13.01 -21.01
CA HIS A 77 1.06 -11.74 -20.34
C HIS A 77 2.34 -11.06 -20.84
N PRO A 78 2.28 -10.21 -21.90
CA PRO A 78 3.43 -9.64 -22.58
C PRO A 78 4.06 -8.47 -21.77
N HIS A 79 4.48 -8.75 -20.52
CA HIS A 79 5.11 -7.79 -19.60
C HIS A 79 6.35 -8.39 -18.96
N GLY A 80 7.06 -7.60 -18.17
CA GLY A 80 8.29 -8.04 -17.50
C GLY A 80 8.10 -9.25 -16.59
N ASP A 81 9.05 -10.19 -16.64
CA ASP A 81 9.09 -11.41 -15.84
C ASP A 81 9.00 -11.16 -14.33
N SER A 82 9.61 -10.05 -13.86
CA SER A 82 9.57 -9.65 -12.45
C SER A 82 8.15 -9.41 -11.96
N SER A 83 7.30 -8.75 -12.76
CA SER A 83 5.92 -8.45 -12.38
C SER A 83 5.05 -9.71 -12.30
N ILE A 84 5.29 -10.68 -13.21
CA ILE A 84 4.61 -11.97 -13.20
C ILE A 84 5.06 -12.79 -11.98
N TYR A 85 6.38 -12.81 -11.71
CA TYR A 85 6.92 -13.51 -10.55
C TYR A 85 6.44 -12.91 -9.23
N GLU A 86 6.41 -11.59 -9.09
CA GLU A 86 5.86 -10.91 -7.91
C GLU A 86 4.38 -11.25 -7.68
N ALA A 87 3.58 -11.32 -8.74
CA ALA A 87 2.17 -11.73 -8.62
C ALA A 87 2.05 -13.18 -8.14
N LEU A 88 2.88 -14.09 -8.67
CA LEU A 88 2.95 -15.48 -8.23
C LEU A 88 3.35 -15.57 -6.76
N VAL A 89 4.39 -14.83 -6.35
CA VAL A 89 4.88 -14.79 -4.96
C VAL A 89 3.79 -14.30 -4.00
N VAL A 90 3.10 -13.20 -4.32
CA VAL A 90 2.04 -12.66 -3.46
C VAL A 90 0.88 -13.64 -3.28
N MET A 91 0.54 -14.42 -4.31
CA MET A 91 -0.50 -15.45 -4.22
C MET A 91 -0.12 -16.64 -3.33
N ALA A 92 1.18 -16.83 -3.06
CA ALA A 92 1.68 -17.89 -2.17
C ALA A 92 1.96 -17.41 -0.73
N GLN A 93 1.86 -16.11 -0.45
CA GLN A 93 2.20 -15.54 0.87
C GLN A 93 1.01 -15.56 1.83
N GLU A 94 1.04 -16.43 2.84
CA GLU A 94 0.00 -16.60 3.86
C GLU A 94 -0.23 -15.33 4.72
N PHE A 95 0.78 -14.50 4.87
CA PHE A 95 0.67 -13.24 5.62
C PHE A 95 0.05 -12.10 4.79
N LYS A 96 -0.10 -12.27 3.47
CA LYS A 96 -0.80 -11.33 2.58
C LYS A 96 -2.17 -11.82 2.14
N LYS A 97 -2.35 -13.13 2.03
CA LYS A 97 -3.59 -13.75 1.58
C LYS A 97 -4.21 -14.59 2.68
N GLY A 98 -5.47 -14.35 2.99
CA GLY A 98 -6.22 -15.17 3.95
C GLY A 98 -6.32 -16.62 3.48
N GLN A 99 -6.47 -16.81 2.18
CA GLN A 99 -6.48 -18.10 1.48
C GLN A 99 -5.48 -18.03 0.32
N PRO A 100 -4.25 -18.53 0.47
CA PRO A 100 -3.27 -18.60 -0.61
C PRO A 100 -3.83 -19.36 -1.80
N LEU A 101 -3.45 -18.98 -3.02
CA LEU A 101 -3.88 -19.60 -4.26
C LEU A 101 -2.78 -20.48 -4.89
N ILE A 102 -1.56 -20.32 -4.42
CA ILE A 102 -0.38 -21.04 -4.90
C ILE A 102 0.34 -21.64 -3.71
N ASP A 103 0.68 -22.92 -3.81
CA ASP A 103 1.55 -23.64 -2.89
C ASP A 103 3.01 -23.46 -3.33
N GLY A 104 3.76 -22.69 -2.55
CA GLY A 104 5.15 -22.33 -2.82
C GLY A 104 6.16 -23.19 -2.07
N HIS A 105 7.18 -23.69 -2.76
CA HIS A 105 8.30 -24.42 -2.16
C HIS A 105 9.61 -23.65 -2.33
N GLY A 106 10.27 -23.37 -1.21
CA GLY A 106 11.47 -22.55 -1.13
C GLY A 106 11.23 -21.23 -0.37
N ASN A 107 12.04 -20.21 -0.66
CA ASN A 107 11.92 -18.92 0.00
C ASN A 107 11.03 -17.98 -0.84
N PHE A 108 9.80 -17.78 -0.39
CA PHE A 108 8.81 -16.84 -0.95
C PHE A 108 8.74 -15.50 -0.19
N GLY A 109 9.78 -15.16 0.56
CA GLY A 109 9.82 -13.96 1.40
C GLY A 109 9.23 -14.21 2.78
N ASN A 110 9.27 -13.19 3.61
CA ASN A 110 8.73 -13.23 4.97
C ASN A 110 7.92 -11.97 5.31
N ILE A 111 7.26 -12.00 6.46
CA ILE A 111 6.44 -10.88 6.95
C ILE A 111 7.25 -9.64 7.30
N GLU A 112 8.56 -9.76 7.54
CA GLU A 112 9.48 -8.68 7.90
C GLU A 112 9.97 -7.88 6.68
N GLY A 113 9.67 -8.36 5.47
CA GLY A 113 9.96 -7.66 4.23
C GLY A 113 11.16 -8.21 3.46
N ASP A 114 11.71 -9.35 3.86
CA ASP A 114 12.67 -10.03 3.00
C ASP A 114 11.96 -10.49 1.72
N GLY A 115 12.58 -10.21 0.58
CA GLY A 115 12.05 -10.60 -0.72
C GLY A 115 12.13 -12.10 -0.96
N ALA A 116 11.33 -12.59 -1.92
CA ALA A 116 11.45 -13.97 -2.38
C ALA A 116 12.82 -14.20 -3.05
N ALA A 117 13.31 -15.43 -2.98
CA ALA A 117 14.47 -15.84 -3.74
C ALA A 117 14.18 -15.76 -5.25
N ALA A 118 15.22 -15.63 -6.08
CA ALA A 118 15.05 -15.57 -7.52
C ALA A 118 14.28 -16.80 -8.06
N MET A 119 13.42 -16.60 -9.06
CA MET A 119 12.49 -17.61 -9.61
C MET A 119 13.13 -18.93 -10.07
N ARG A 120 14.44 -18.93 -10.33
CA ARG A 120 15.21 -20.15 -10.65
C ARG A 120 15.43 -21.07 -9.45
N TYR A 121 15.28 -20.56 -8.22
CA TYR A 121 15.45 -21.34 -6.98
C TYR A 121 14.13 -21.79 -6.38
N THR A 122 13.05 -21.03 -6.57
CA THR A 122 11.73 -21.34 -6.03
C THR A 122 10.97 -22.31 -6.97
N GLU A 123 10.05 -23.04 -6.37
CA GLU A 123 9.14 -23.96 -7.06
C GLU A 123 7.72 -23.68 -6.60
N ALA A 124 6.74 -23.92 -7.46
CA ALA A 124 5.35 -23.68 -7.16
C ALA A 124 4.42 -24.71 -7.81
N ARG A 125 3.24 -24.83 -7.24
CA ARG A 125 2.08 -25.54 -7.79
C ARG A 125 0.79 -24.87 -7.33
N LEU A 126 -0.34 -25.23 -7.93
CA LEU A 126 -1.63 -24.73 -7.49
C LEU A 126 -1.95 -25.23 -6.08
N GLU A 127 -2.57 -24.39 -5.27
CA GLU A 127 -3.22 -24.83 -4.04
C GLU A 127 -4.46 -25.67 -4.35
N LYS A 128 -4.82 -26.57 -3.44
CA LYS A 128 -6.01 -27.41 -3.60
C LYS A 128 -7.27 -26.56 -3.70
N LEU A 129 -7.42 -25.55 -2.87
CA LEU A 129 -8.53 -24.59 -2.93
C LEU A 129 -8.65 -23.95 -4.33
N THR A 130 -7.54 -23.58 -4.93
CA THR A 130 -7.53 -22.96 -6.27
C THR A 130 -8.09 -23.90 -7.32
N GLN A 131 -7.72 -25.15 -7.26
CA GLN A 131 -8.26 -26.14 -8.21
C GLN A 131 -9.75 -26.35 -7.99
N ASP A 132 -10.19 -26.55 -6.74
CA ASP A 132 -11.57 -26.88 -6.40
C ASP A 132 -12.52 -25.69 -6.56
N ALA A 133 -12.07 -24.47 -6.24
CA ALA A 133 -12.92 -23.30 -6.24
C ALA A 133 -12.82 -22.39 -7.47
N PHE A 134 -11.72 -22.47 -8.26
CA PHE A 134 -11.50 -21.56 -9.39
C PHE A 134 -11.40 -22.25 -10.74
N LEU A 135 -11.02 -23.54 -10.79
CA LEU A 135 -10.60 -24.19 -12.05
C LEU A 135 -11.37 -25.48 -12.38
N GLU A 136 -12.16 -26.02 -11.44
CA GLU A 136 -12.78 -27.35 -11.59
C GLU A 136 -13.69 -27.47 -12.83
N ASP A 137 -14.44 -26.42 -13.13
CA ASP A 137 -15.42 -26.45 -14.22
C ASP A 137 -14.93 -25.73 -15.51
N LEU A 138 -13.67 -25.36 -15.59
CA LEU A 138 -13.11 -24.55 -16.67
C LEU A 138 -13.22 -25.23 -18.03
N ASP A 139 -13.18 -26.59 -18.10
CA ASP A 139 -13.32 -27.41 -19.29
C ASP A 139 -14.77 -27.56 -19.78
N LYS A 140 -15.75 -26.98 -19.07
CA LYS A 140 -17.19 -27.14 -19.34
C LYS A 140 -17.83 -25.95 -20.06
N ASP A 141 -17.04 -25.07 -20.66
CA ASP A 141 -17.47 -23.85 -21.38
C ASP A 141 -18.34 -22.90 -20.49
N VAL A 142 -18.10 -22.89 -19.19
CA VAL A 142 -18.87 -22.08 -18.24
C VAL A 142 -18.50 -20.61 -18.25
N VAL A 143 -17.36 -20.24 -18.85
CA VAL A 143 -16.87 -18.88 -19.03
C VAL A 143 -16.46 -18.65 -20.49
N ASP A 144 -16.42 -17.37 -20.88
CA ASP A 144 -16.01 -16.99 -22.22
C ASP A 144 -14.48 -16.98 -22.35
N PHE A 145 -13.99 -17.48 -23.47
CA PHE A 145 -12.58 -17.43 -23.85
C PHE A 145 -12.36 -16.34 -24.89
N ILE A 146 -11.36 -15.52 -24.69
CA ILE A 146 -10.94 -14.44 -25.58
C ILE A 146 -9.57 -14.77 -26.19
N PRO A 147 -9.23 -14.23 -27.38
CA PRO A 147 -7.88 -14.34 -27.90
C PRO A 147 -6.87 -13.68 -26.96
N ASN A 148 -5.67 -14.27 -26.88
CA ASN A 148 -4.54 -13.63 -26.21
C ASN A 148 -4.02 -12.41 -27.00
N PHE A 149 -2.92 -11.80 -26.55
CA PHE A 149 -2.38 -10.56 -27.14
C PHE A 149 -1.91 -10.68 -28.60
N ASP A 150 -1.55 -11.87 -29.09
CA ASP A 150 -1.09 -12.14 -30.45
C ASP A 150 -2.04 -13.05 -31.26
N GLU A 151 -3.22 -13.34 -30.72
CA GLU A 151 -4.28 -14.16 -31.30
C GLU A 151 -3.87 -15.62 -31.59
N THR A 152 -2.75 -16.09 -31.00
CA THR A 152 -2.29 -17.48 -31.20
C THR A 152 -2.92 -18.45 -30.23
N GLU A 153 -3.29 -17.98 -29.04
CA GLU A 153 -3.89 -18.79 -27.97
C GLU A 153 -5.19 -18.12 -27.45
N LYS A 154 -5.92 -18.84 -26.62
CA LYS A 154 -7.11 -18.32 -25.96
C LYS A 154 -6.92 -18.32 -24.45
N GLU A 155 -7.41 -17.28 -23.81
CA GLU A 155 -7.42 -17.14 -22.35
C GLU A 155 -8.85 -16.92 -21.84
N PRO A 156 -9.20 -17.39 -20.63
CA PRO A 156 -10.51 -17.12 -20.06
C PRO A 156 -10.64 -15.64 -19.68
N SER A 157 -11.77 -15.03 -20.01
CA SER A 157 -12.07 -13.65 -19.65
C SER A 157 -12.12 -13.47 -18.13
N VAL A 158 -12.64 -14.48 -17.42
CA VAL A 158 -12.64 -14.64 -15.95
C VAL A 158 -12.54 -16.12 -15.62
N LEU A 159 -12.05 -16.46 -14.42
CA LEU A 159 -12.11 -17.84 -13.95
C LEU A 159 -13.48 -18.16 -13.33
N PRO A 160 -13.96 -19.42 -13.43
CA PRO A 160 -15.24 -19.82 -12.84
C PRO A 160 -15.16 -19.94 -11.31
N CYS A 161 -14.81 -18.85 -10.65
CA CYS A 161 -14.60 -18.81 -9.23
C CYS A 161 -15.91 -18.99 -8.45
N ARG A 162 -15.99 -20.04 -7.62
CA ARG A 162 -17.19 -20.41 -6.85
C ARG A 162 -17.39 -19.59 -5.57
N ILE A 163 -16.33 -18.93 -5.10
CA ILE A 163 -16.35 -18.12 -3.87
C ILE A 163 -16.15 -16.63 -4.23
N PRO A 164 -16.67 -15.67 -3.47
CA PRO A 164 -16.39 -14.25 -3.68
C PRO A 164 -14.95 -13.92 -3.24
N ASN A 165 -13.97 -14.35 -4.03
CA ASN A 165 -12.55 -14.19 -3.76
C ASN A 165 -12.14 -12.72 -3.51
N LEU A 166 -12.84 -11.77 -4.13
CA LEU A 166 -12.63 -10.35 -3.91
C LEU A 166 -12.78 -9.97 -2.43
N LEU A 167 -13.72 -10.58 -1.72
CA LEU A 167 -13.91 -10.39 -0.28
C LEU A 167 -12.97 -11.28 0.53
N VAL A 168 -12.78 -12.55 0.15
CA VAL A 168 -11.97 -13.51 0.91
C VAL A 168 -10.51 -13.10 0.97
N ASN A 169 -9.90 -12.76 -0.14
CA ASN A 169 -8.47 -12.43 -0.23
C ASN A 169 -8.19 -10.93 -0.30
N GLY A 170 -9.22 -10.11 -0.47
CA GLY A 170 -9.04 -8.69 -0.70
C GLY A 170 -8.22 -8.37 -1.97
N SER A 171 -8.04 -7.10 -2.25
CA SER A 171 -7.20 -6.63 -3.35
C SER A 171 -6.68 -5.24 -3.07
N GLU A 172 -5.43 -4.99 -3.42
CA GLU A 172 -4.80 -3.66 -3.40
C GLU A 172 -4.24 -3.37 -4.79
N GLY A 173 -4.44 -2.16 -5.29
CA GLY A 173 -3.93 -1.78 -6.61
C GLY A 173 -4.03 -0.29 -6.85
N ILE A 174 -3.04 0.25 -7.57
CA ILE A 174 -2.97 1.66 -7.95
C ILE A 174 -3.12 1.75 -9.46
N ALA A 175 -4.17 2.40 -9.92
CA ALA A 175 -4.43 2.70 -11.32
C ALA A 175 -4.24 4.20 -11.59
N VAL A 176 -4.53 4.63 -12.80
CA VAL A 176 -4.48 6.06 -13.17
C VAL A 176 -5.71 6.78 -12.60
N GLY A 177 -5.48 7.69 -11.68
CA GLY A 177 -6.53 8.50 -11.05
C GLY A 177 -7.41 7.78 -10.03
N MET A 178 -7.18 6.49 -9.77
CA MET A 178 -7.95 5.71 -8.79
C MET A 178 -7.12 4.57 -8.20
N ALA A 179 -7.52 4.10 -7.03
CA ALA A 179 -6.87 2.98 -6.35
C ALA A 179 -7.90 2.07 -5.72
N THR A 180 -7.65 0.78 -5.69
CA THR A 180 -8.44 -0.20 -4.95
C THR A 180 -7.71 -0.62 -3.68
N SER A 181 -8.46 -0.77 -2.60
CA SER A 181 -7.97 -1.26 -1.31
C SER A 181 -9.13 -1.97 -0.61
N ILE A 182 -9.23 -3.28 -0.83
CA ILE A 182 -10.31 -4.13 -0.34
C ILE A 182 -9.73 -5.03 0.75
N PRO A 183 -10.23 -4.96 1.98
CA PRO A 183 -9.75 -5.80 3.07
C PRO A 183 -10.14 -7.26 2.87
N PRO A 184 -9.33 -8.23 3.33
CA PRO A 184 -9.69 -9.64 3.34
C PRO A 184 -10.71 -9.96 4.43
N HIS A 185 -11.48 -11.03 4.23
CA HIS A 185 -12.51 -11.50 5.16
C HIS A 185 -12.42 -13.01 5.36
N ASN A 186 -13.04 -13.50 6.44
CA ASN A 186 -13.08 -14.91 6.75
C ASN A 186 -13.93 -15.69 5.74
N LEU A 187 -13.37 -16.73 5.14
CA LEU A 187 -14.04 -17.55 4.11
C LEU A 187 -15.40 -18.09 4.58
N SER A 188 -15.45 -18.62 5.80
CA SER A 188 -16.68 -19.20 6.33
C SER A 188 -17.79 -18.16 6.51
N GLU A 189 -17.44 -16.98 7.00
CA GLU A 189 -18.38 -15.88 7.20
C GLU A 189 -18.88 -15.31 5.85
N VAL A 190 -18.00 -15.21 4.88
CA VAL A 190 -18.35 -14.76 3.53
C VAL A 190 -19.31 -15.75 2.86
N ILE A 191 -19.05 -17.07 2.98
CA ILE A 191 -19.96 -18.10 2.45
C ILE A 191 -21.33 -18.02 3.14
N ASP A 192 -21.37 -17.83 4.46
CA ASP A 192 -22.65 -17.70 5.18
C ASP A 192 -23.43 -16.46 4.76
N ALA A 193 -22.73 -15.34 4.52
CA ALA A 193 -23.36 -14.11 3.99
C ALA A 193 -23.92 -14.29 2.57
N VAL A 194 -23.18 -14.98 1.68
CA VAL A 194 -23.65 -15.32 0.33
C VAL A 194 -24.90 -16.20 0.39
N LYS A 195 -24.89 -17.24 1.22
CA LYS A 195 -26.05 -18.11 1.43
C LYS A 195 -27.26 -17.34 1.93
N ALA A 196 -27.07 -16.46 2.93
CA ALA A 196 -28.14 -15.62 3.46
C ALA A 196 -28.74 -14.71 2.37
N TYR A 197 -27.88 -14.12 1.51
CA TYR A 197 -28.32 -13.33 0.38
C TYR A 197 -29.07 -14.15 -0.68
N MET A 198 -28.62 -15.38 -0.98
CA MET A 198 -29.31 -16.27 -1.92
C MET A 198 -30.70 -16.70 -1.45
N LEU A 199 -30.90 -16.80 -0.12
CA LEU A 199 -32.19 -17.14 0.49
C LEU A 199 -33.14 -15.93 0.55
N ASP A 200 -32.60 -14.72 0.75
CA ASP A 200 -33.35 -13.46 0.77
C ASP A 200 -32.53 -12.33 0.10
N GLU A 201 -32.86 -12.05 -1.17
CA GLU A 201 -32.21 -10.98 -1.94
C GLU A 201 -32.46 -9.57 -1.36
N ASN A 202 -33.49 -9.40 -0.52
CA ASN A 202 -33.83 -8.12 0.12
C ASN A 202 -33.10 -7.90 1.45
N ILE A 203 -32.34 -8.89 1.94
CA ILE A 203 -31.55 -8.80 3.17
C ILE A 203 -30.77 -7.49 3.24
N THR A 204 -30.82 -6.81 4.38
CA THR A 204 -30.10 -5.55 4.61
C THR A 204 -28.62 -5.80 4.91
N ILE A 205 -27.78 -4.77 4.72
CA ILE A 205 -26.34 -4.88 5.03
C ILE A 205 -26.12 -5.15 6.52
N ALA A 206 -26.90 -4.54 7.38
CA ALA A 206 -26.85 -4.80 8.83
C ALA A 206 -27.18 -6.26 9.19
N GLU A 207 -28.07 -6.91 8.46
CA GLU A 207 -28.36 -8.35 8.62
C GLU A 207 -27.26 -9.22 8.06
N LEU A 208 -26.66 -8.86 6.89
CA LEU A 208 -25.50 -9.54 6.33
C LEU A 208 -24.31 -9.51 7.30
N MET A 209 -24.13 -8.41 8.02
CA MET A 209 -23.08 -8.27 9.03
C MET A 209 -23.27 -9.17 10.26
N ARG A 210 -24.43 -9.80 10.46
CA ARG A 210 -24.60 -10.86 11.48
C ARG A 210 -23.87 -12.14 11.08
N TYR A 211 -23.73 -12.40 9.79
CA TYR A 211 -23.01 -13.54 9.23
C TYR A 211 -21.54 -13.22 8.99
N MET A 212 -21.22 -11.99 8.54
CA MET A 212 -19.89 -11.51 8.27
C MET A 212 -19.62 -10.26 9.12
N GLN A 213 -18.97 -10.44 10.27
CA GLN A 213 -18.82 -9.40 11.29
C GLN A 213 -17.94 -8.23 10.83
N GLY A 214 -17.00 -8.47 9.91
CA GLY A 214 -16.07 -7.49 9.39
C GLY A 214 -14.82 -8.13 8.79
N PRO A 215 -13.76 -7.35 8.50
CA PRO A 215 -12.53 -7.85 7.95
C PRO A 215 -11.87 -8.91 8.83
N ASP A 216 -11.11 -9.80 8.19
CA ASP A 216 -10.29 -10.82 8.86
C ASP A 216 -8.90 -10.82 8.22
N PHE A 217 -7.99 -10.06 8.84
CA PHE A 217 -6.64 -9.88 8.32
C PHE A 217 -5.76 -11.09 8.65
N PRO A 218 -4.90 -11.54 7.73
CA PRO A 218 -3.98 -12.65 7.97
C PRO A 218 -3.06 -12.46 9.18
N THR A 219 -2.73 -11.21 9.49
CA THR A 219 -1.89 -10.83 10.64
C THR A 219 -2.63 -10.76 11.98
N GLY A 220 -3.95 -10.97 11.99
CA GLY A 220 -4.78 -10.78 13.18
C GLY A 220 -5.00 -9.31 13.52
N GLY A 221 -4.79 -8.96 14.78
CA GLY A 221 -5.00 -7.62 15.31
C GLY A 221 -6.46 -7.35 15.73
N ILE A 222 -6.72 -6.10 16.06
CA ILE A 222 -8.01 -5.63 16.58
C ILE A 222 -8.52 -4.48 15.72
N VAL A 223 -9.72 -4.61 15.18
CA VAL A 223 -10.47 -3.50 14.60
C VAL A 223 -11.13 -2.74 15.73
N THR A 224 -10.85 -1.44 15.86
CA THR A 224 -11.27 -0.63 17.02
C THR A 224 -12.47 0.27 16.77
N ASN A 225 -12.97 0.34 15.54
CA ASN A 225 -14.10 1.19 15.11
C ASN A 225 -15.22 0.40 14.46
N LYS A 226 -15.74 -0.59 15.17
CA LYS A 226 -16.80 -1.51 14.71
C LYS A 226 -18.03 -0.78 14.17
N ASP A 227 -18.48 0.30 14.81
CA ASP A 227 -19.69 1.03 14.43
C ASP A 227 -19.59 1.69 13.06
N GLU A 228 -18.36 2.02 12.62
CA GLU A 228 -18.13 2.62 11.30
C GLU A 228 -18.20 1.58 10.16
N LEU A 229 -18.09 0.26 10.47
CA LEU A 229 -18.08 -0.79 9.46
C LEU A 229 -19.36 -0.84 8.63
N LEU A 230 -20.52 -0.57 9.24
CA LEU A 230 -21.79 -0.53 8.51
C LEU A 230 -21.76 0.48 7.37
N SER A 231 -21.35 1.71 7.65
CA SER A 231 -21.23 2.78 6.63
C SER A 231 -20.18 2.45 5.57
N ILE A 232 -19.08 1.81 5.96
CA ILE A 232 -18.05 1.36 5.03
C ILE A 232 -18.60 0.31 4.04
N TYR A 233 -19.37 -0.65 4.55
CA TYR A 233 -19.98 -1.68 3.71
C TYR A 233 -21.15 -1.19 2.87
N GLU A 234 -21.82 -0.12 3.29
CA GLU A 234 -22.85 0.53 2.49
C GLU A 234 -22.25 1.31 1.31
N THR A 235 -21.21 2.09 1.57
CA THR A 235 -20.61 3.00 0.59
C THR A 235 -19.48 2.39 -0.23
N GLY A 236 -18.86 1.31 0.26
CA GLY A 236 -17.65 0.73 -0.31
C GLY A 236 -16.37 1.53 -0.02
N ALA A 237 -16.43 2.58 0.81
CA ALA A 237 -15.28 3.42 1.12
C ALA A 237 -15.28 3.86 2.60
N GLY A 238 -14.09 4.01 3.17
CA GLY A 238 -13.94 4.47 4.55
C GLY A 238 -12.58 4.15 5.15
N LYS A 239 -12.51 4.16 6.46
CA LYS A 239 -11.26 3.92 7.21
C LYS A 239 -11.50 2.92 8.31
N ILE A 240 -10.68 1.87 8.35
CA ILE A 240 -10.68 0.87 9.42
C ILE A 240 -9.48 1.15 10.31
N LYS A 241 -9.71 1.35 11.61
CA LYS A 241 -8.63 1.50 12.60
C LYS A 241 -8.19 0.12 13.06
N LEU A 242 -6.91 -0.19 12.85
CA LEU A 242 -6.30 -1.46 13.20
C LEU A 242 -5.29 -1.27 14.32
N ARG A 243 -5.40 -2.08 15.37
CA ARG A 243 -4.50 -2.10 16.50
C ARG A 243 -3.83 -3.45 16.61
N GLY A 244 -2.50 -3.47 16.82
CA GLY A 244 -1.77 -4.69 17.13
C GLY A 244 -2.14 -5.24 18.51
N LYS A 245 -1.99 -6.53 18.70
CA LYS A 245 -2.22 -7.18 19.98
C LYS A 245 -0.95 -7.17 20.82
N VAL A 246 -1.10 -6.70 22.06
CA VAL A 246 -0.02 -6.58 23.03
C VAL A 246 -0.35 -7.42 24.25
N GLU A 247 0.62 -8.21 24.69
CA GLU A 247 0.54 -9.01 25.92
C GLU A 247 1.67 -8.61 26.86
N THR A 248 1.49 -8.84 28.15
CA THR A 248 2.49 -8.56 29.16
C THR A 248 3.01 -9.85 29.77
N GLU A 249 4.32 -10.01 29.80
CA GLU A 249 4.98 -11.17 30.41
C GLU A 249 5.93 -10.74 31.53
N LYS A 250 6.11 -11.60 32.52
CA LYS A 250 7.12 -11.39 33.58
C LYS A 250 8.51 -11.63 32.99
N GLY A 251 9.33 -10.61 32.97
CA GLY A 251 10.73 -10.68 32.57
C GLY A 251 11.65 -11.14 33.70
N LYS A 252 12.97 -11.21 33.40
CA LYS A 252 13.99 -11.52 34.38
C LYS A 252 14.13 -10.38 35.43
N ASN A 253 14.54 -10.71 36.64
CA ASN A 253 14.82 -9.74 37.71
C ASN A 253 13.65 -8.82 38.09
N GLY A 254 12.41 -9.29 37.97
CA GLY A 254 11.20 -8.53 38.31
C GLY A 254 10.85 -7.41 37.34
N ARG A 255 11.40 -7.42 36.12
CA ARG A 255 11.04 -6.57 35.01
C ARG A 255 9.76 -7.05 34.34
N THR A 256 9.14 -6.21 33.54
CA THR A 256 7.97 -6.57 32.72
C THR A 256 8.36 -6.48 31.24
N ASN A 257 8.01 -7.50 30.49
CA ASN A 257 8.14 -7.50 29.05
C ASN A 257 6.79 -7.16 28.42
N VAL A 258 6.80 -6.19 27.52
CA VAL A 258 5.69 -5.92 26.61
C VAL A 258 5.93 -6.69 25.33
N VAL A 259 5.07 -7.64 25.03
CA VAL A 259 5.21 -8.56 23.89
C VAL A 259 4.12 -8.27 22.88
N ILE A 260 4.51 -7.96 21.66
CA ILE A 260 3.61 -7.75 20.54
C ILE A 260 3.50 -9.09 19.82
N THR A 261 2.29 -9.67 19.83
CA THR A 261 2.00 -10.98 19.23
C THR A 261 1.30 -10.88 17.88
N GLU A 262 0.59 -9.78 17.62
CA GLU A 262 -0.07 -9.50 16.35
C GLU A 262 0.16 -8.04 15.96
N ILE A 263 0.32 -7.78 14.67
CA ILE A 263 0.59 -6.44 14.11
C ILE A 263 -0.55 -6.01 13.19
N PRO A 264 -0.80 -4.70 13.03
CA PRO A 264 -1.68 -4.21 11.98
C PRO A 264 -1.24 -4.70 10.60
N TYR A 265 -2.19 -5.07 9.75
CA TYR A 265 -1.91 -5.52 8.37
C TYR A 265 -1.11 -4.50 7.56
N THR A 266 -1.31 -3.20 7.82
CA THR A 266 -0.54 -2.10 7.22
C THR A 266 0.93 -2.06 7.63
N MET A 267 1.33 -2.85 8.63
CA MET A 267 2.70 -2.89 9.17
C MET A 267 3.56 -3.99 8.56
N ILE A 268 3.03 -4.80 7.65
CA ILE A 268 3.76 -5.86 6.96
C ILE A 268 4.95 -5.30 6.17
N GLY A 269 6.03 -6.07 6.11
CA GLY A 269 7.23 -5.75 5.33
C GLY A 269 8.17 -4.78 6.04
N ALA A 270 8.83 -3.91 5.30
CA ALA A 270 9.82 -2.96 5.82
C ALA A 270 9.30 -2.05 6.96
N ASN A 271 7.98 -2.00 7.18
CA ASN A 271 7.36 -1.22 8.25
C ASN A 271 7.62 -1.82 9.65
N ILE A 272 7.91 -3.13 9.77
CA ILE A 272 8.30 -3.74 11.05
C ILE A 272 9.66 -3.19 11.50
N GLY A 273 10.65 -3.16 10.60
CA GLY A 273 11.95 -2.55 10.89
C GLY A 273 11.85 -1.07 11.24
N LYS A 274 10.97 -0.33 10.55
CA LYS A 274 10.69 1.06 10.86
C LYS A 274 10.05 1.22 12.23
N PHE A 275 9.10 0.36 12.58
CA PHE A 275 8.49 0.36 13.91
C PHE A 275 9.53 0.16 15.03
N LEU A 276 10.45 -0.80 14.88
CA LEU A 276 11.54 -1.01 15.84
C LEU A 276 12.41 0.23 15.98
N SER A 277 12.74 0.89 14.87
CA SER A 277 13.50 2.14 14.87
C SER A 277 12.73 3.28 15.53
N ASP A 278 11.43 3.39 15.29
CA ASP A 278 10.55 4.40 15.91
C ASP A 278 10.49 4.21 17.44
N VAL A 279 10.39 2.95 17.92
CA VAL A 279 10.41 2.64 19.36
C VAL A 279 11.78 2.97 19.97
N ALA A 280 12.89 2.66 19.30
CA ALA A 280 14.23 3.03 19.74
C ALA A 280 14.40 4.55 19.83
N ALA A 281 13.89 5.28 18.84
CA ALA A 281 13.90 6.75 18.81
C ALA A 281 13.09 7.38 19.98
N LEU A 282 12.05 6.73 20.49
CA LEU A 282 11.33 7.18 21.69
C LEU A 282 12.23 7.15 22.93
N ALA A 283 13.10 6.13 23.05
CA ALA A 283 14.08 6.04 24.12
C ALA A 283 15.21 7.07 23.97
N GLU A 284 15.79 7.20 22.79
CA GLU A 284 16.87 8.15 22.49
C GLU A 284 16.44 9.60 22.67
N SER A 285 15.23 9.95 22.25
CA SER A 285 14.65 11.30 22.40
C SER A 285 14.17 11.59 23.83
N LYS A 286 14.42 10.68 24.78
CA LYS A 286 13.99 10.79 26.19
C LYS A 286 12.48 11.01 26.37
N LYS A 287 11.66 10.64 25.41
CA LYS A 287 10.20 10.62 25.55
C LYS A 287 9.74 9.54 26.51
N THR A 288 10.50 8.47 26.61
CA THR A 288 10.41 7.47 27.66
C THR A 288 11.81 7.08 28.14
N THR A 289 11.91 6.78 29.44
CA THR A 289 13.13 6.25 30.05
C THR A 289 12.94 4.79 30.46
N ASP A 290 11.81 4.19 30.14
CA ASP A 290 11.35 2.93 30.70
C ASP A 290 11.85 1.72 29.92
N ILE A 291 12.29 1.92 28.67
CA ILE A 291 12.83 0.86 27.81
C ILE A 291 14.25 0.45 28.28
N VAL A 292 14.44 -0.84 28.40
CA VAL A 292 15.76 -1.44 28.69
C VAL A 292 16.33 -2.08 27.43
N ASP A 293 15.52 -2.87 26.71
CA ASP A 293 15.92 -3.58 25.50
C ASP A 293 14.72 -3.79 24.57
N ILE A 294 15.04 -3.91 23.27
CA ILE A 294 14.06 -4.19 22.21
C ILE A 294 14.60 -5.34 21.39
N SER A 295 13.91 -6.45 21.33
CA SER A 295 14.30 -7.62 20.55
C SER A 295 13.18 -8.12 19.66
N ASN A 296 13.52 -8.43 18.41
CA ASN A 296 12.61 -9.12 17.51
C ASN A 296 12.91 -10.62 17.57
N GLN A 297 11.94 -11.38 18.08
CA GLN A 297 11.99 -12.83 18.23
C GLN A 297 10.98 -13.53 17.30
N SER A 298 10.48 -12.82 16.29
CA SER A 298 9.56 -13.38 15.32
C SER A 298 10.17 -14.58 14.60
N SER A 299 9.34 -15.57 14.30
CA SER A 299 9.75 -16.81 13.67
C SER A 299 8.65 -17.34 12.74
N LYS A 300 8.80 -18.57 12.26
CA LYS A 300 7.72 -19.27 11.51
C LYS A 300 6.45 -19.48 12.35
N GLU A 301 6.56 -19.44 13.66
CA GLU A 301 5.44 -19.62 14.59
C GLU A 301 4.58 -18.34 14.73
N GLY A 302 5.09 -17.19 14.27
CA GLY A 302 4.38 -15.92 14.28
C GLY A 302 5.23 -14.72 14.70
N ILE A 303 4.59 -13.59 14.83
CA ILE A 303 5.18 -12.33 15.29
C ILE A 303 5.41 -12.40 16.79
N ARG A 304 6.63 -12.06 17.22
CA ARG A 304 7.01 -11.89 18.61
C ARG A 304 8.05 -10.78 18.75
N ILE A 305 7.58 -9.56 19.01
CA ILE A 305 8.46 -8.43 19.31
C ILE A 305 8.40 -8.17 20.80
N VAL A 306 9.55 -8.21 21.46
CA VAL A 306 9.67 -8.10 22.92
C VAL A 306 10.35 -6.77 23.26
N ILE A 307 9.68 -5.96 24.08
CA ILE A 307 10.21 -4.72 24.65
C ILE A 307 10.34 -4.92 26.16
N GLU A 308 11.57 -4.97 26.65
CA GLU A 308 11.86 -5.13 28.06
C GLU A 308 11.79 -3.77 28.76
N LEU A 309 10.94 -3.65 29.78
CA LEU A 309 10.75 -2.42 30.56
C LEU A 309 11.49 -2.50 31.91
N LYS A 310 11.80 -1.33 32.47
CA LYS A 310 12.30 -1.20 33.84
C LYS A 310 11.29 -1.71 34.86
N LYS A 311 11.76 -2.07 36.04
CA LYS A 311 10.95 -2.65 37.11
C LYS A 311 9.76 -1.77 37.56
N ASP A 312 9.97 -0.46 37.57
CA ASP A 312 9.00 0.51 38.07
C ASP A 312 8.28 1.27 36.91
N ALA A 313 8.30 0.70 35.70
CA ALA A 313 7.68 1.31 34.53
C ALA A 313 6.13 1.19 34.62
N ASP A 314 5.46 2.27 34.24
CA ASP A 314 4.01 2.27 34.02
C ASP A 314 3.69 1.61 32.68
N VAL A 315 3.34 0.34 32.74
CA VAL A 315 3.14 -0.52 31.55
C VAL A 315 1.96 -0.03 30.72
N ASP A 316 0.86 0.36 31.32
CA ASP A 316 -0.36 0.79 30.62
C ASP A 316 -0.13 2.14 29.92
N HIS A 317 0.55 3.06 30.59
CA HIS A 317 0.96 4.32 29.98
C HIS A 317 1.92 4.09 28.79
N PHE A 318 2.87 3.15 28.93
CA PHE A 318 3.81 2.78 27.87
C PHE A 318 3.10 2.18 26.66
N ILE A 319 2.17 1.25 26.86
CA ILE A 319 1.36 0.64 25.78
C ILE A 319 0.53 1.73 25.07
N SER A 320 -0.09 2.64 25.83
CA SER A 320 -0.83 3.77 25.28
C SER A 320 0.07 4.69 24.43
N MET A 321 1.30 4.93 24.87
CA MET A 321 2.29 5.67 24.09
C MET A 321 2.66 4.94 22.79
N LEU A 322 2.87 3.61 22.82
CA LEU A 322 3.16 2.83 21.61
C LEU A 322 2.03 2.97 20.58
N TYR A 323 0.78 2.81 20.97
CA TYR A 323 -0.35 2.98 20.07
C TYR A 323 -0.45 4.39 19.47
N LYS A 324 -0.19 5.42 20.26
CA LYS A 324 -0.33 6.83 19.80
C LYS A 324 0.86 7.35 19.01
N LYS A 325 2.07 6.87 19.28
CA LYS A 325 3.32 7.40 18.71
C LYS A 325 3.97 6.50 17.67
N THR A 326 3.47 5.29 17.46
CA THR A 326 4.00 4.34 16.49
C THR A 326 2.88 3.81 15.58
N ARG A 327 3.24 2.98 14.62
CA ARG A 327 2.28 2.31 13.74
C ARG A 327 1.61 1.06 14.35
N LEU A 328 1.78 0.81 15.64
CA LEU A 328 1.10 -0.30 16.30
C LEU A 328 -0.42 -0.10 16.34
N GLU A 329 -0.90 1.13 16.24
CA GLU A 329 -2.25 1.48 15.81
C GLU A 329 -2.16 2.27 14.50
N ASP A 330 -2.80 1.77 13.44
CA ASP A 330 -2.74 2.37 12.11
C ASP A 330 -4.11 2.30 11.43
N THR A 331 -4.27 3.00 10.34
CA THR A 331 -5.52 3.08 9.60
C THR A 331 -5.40 2.39 8.25
N PHE A 332 -6.27 1.42 7.99
CA PHE A 332 -6.46 0.83 6.68
C PHE A 332 -7.53 1.62 5.91
N GLY A 333 -7.14 2.26 4.82
CA GLY A 333 -8.07 2.97 3.95
C GLY A 333 -8.83 1.98 3.07
N VAL A 334 -10.14 1.92 3.19
CA VAL A 334 -11.00 1.07 2.37
C VAL A 334 -11.47 1.82 1.15
N ASN A 335 -11.31 1.21 -0.01
CA ASN A 335 -11.95 1.61 -1.27
C ASN A 335 -12.21 0.34 -2.08
N MET A 336 -13.45 -0.15 -2.04
CA MET A 336 -13.86 -1.40 -2.69
C MET A 336 -14.14 -1.16 -4.17
N LEU A 337 -13.12 -0.69 -4.88
CA LEU A 337 -13.14 -0.41 -6.31
C LEU A 337 -12.80 -1.70 -7.09
N ALA A 338 -13.68 -2.13 -7.97
CA ALA A 338 -13.49 -3.30 -8.82
C ALA A 338 -14.05 -3.06 -10.23
N ILE A 339 -13.71 -3.93 -11.18
CA ILE A 339 -14.31 -3.93 -12.50
C ILE A 339 -15.62 -4.71 -12.44
N SER A 340 -16.73 -4.01 -12.72
CA SER A 340 -18.06 -4.57 -12.87
C SER A 340 -18.60 -4.21 -14.25
N ASP A 341 -19.04 -5.18 -15.03
CA ASP A 341 -19.53 -4.99 -16.41
C ASP A 341 -18.57 -4.16 -17.30
N GLY A 342 -17.27 -4.40 -17.15
CA GLY A 342 -16.22 -3.70 -17.90
C GLY A 342 -15.94 -2.26 -17.46
N ARG A 343 -16.50 -1.80 -16.34
CA ARG A 343 -16.32 -0.46 -15.79
C ARG A 343 -15.79 -0.49 -14.37
N PRO A 344 -14.92 0.45 -13.98
CA PRO A 344 -14.49 0.59 -12.60
C PRO A 344 -15.61 1.20 -11.75
N GLU A 345 -16.04 0.51 -10.71
CA GLU A 345 -17.07 0.97 -9.79
C GLU A 345 -16.65 0.70 -8.33
N THR A 346 -16.96 1.66 -7.44
CA THR A 346 -16.85 1.45 -6.00
C THR A 346 -18.12 0.77 -5.51
N LEU A 347 -17.97 -0.47 -5.03
CA LEU A 347 -19.09 -1.35 -4.71
C LEU A 347 -19.24 -1.51 -3.20
N GLY A 348 -20.47 -1.44 -2.71
CA GLY A 348 -20.80 -1.84 -1.34
C GLY A 348 -20.78 -3.37 -1.19
N LEU A 349 -20.78 -3.85 0.07
CA LEU A 349 -20.75 -5.28 0.38
C LEU A 349 -21.85 -6.07 -0.33
N LYS A 350 -23.09 -5.60 -0.24
CA LYS A 350 -24.25 -6.27 -0.87
C LYS A 350 -24.11 -6.34 -2.39
N GLN A 351 -23.54 -5.31 -3.02
CA GLN A 351 -23.32 -5.29 -4.48
C GLN A 351 -22.26 -6.33 -4.90
N ILE A 352 -21.18 -6.48 -4.13
CA ILE A 352 -20.16 -7.51 -4.41
C ILE A 352 -20.73 -8.91 -4.25
N ILE A 353 -21.50 -9.17 -3.18
CA ILE A 353 -22.18 -10.44 -2.95
C ILE A 353 -23.17 -10.72 -4.08
N LYS A 354 -23.95 -9.73 -4.50
CA LYS A 354 -24.88 -9.85 -5.62
C LYS A 354 -24.17 -10.22 -6.91
N ALA A 355 -23.11 -9.48 -7.28
CA ALA A 355 -22.35 -9.73 -8.50
C ALA A 355 -21.76 -11.16 -8.52
N ASN A 356 -21.22 -11.62 -7.40
CA ASN A 356 -20.75 -12.99 -7.26
C ASN A 356 -21.90 -14.00 -7.38
N THR A 357 -23.03 -13.77 -6.72
CA THR A 357 -24.20 -14.65 -6.78
C THR A 357 -24.75 -14.76 -8.20
N ASP A 358 -24.92 -13.63 -8.88
CA ASP A 358 -25.39 -13.58 -10.27
C ASP A 358 -24.43 -14.38 -11.19
N PHE A 359 -23.13 -14.23 -10.99
CA PHE A 359 -22.11 -15.00 -11.69
C PHE A 359 -22.17 -16.49 -11.37
N GLN A 360 -22.45 -16.90 -10.12
CA GLN A 360 -22.66 -18.30 -9.77
C GLN A 360 -23.85 -18.91 -10.52
N PHE A 361 -24.96 -18.18 -10.64
CA PHE A 361 -26.10 -18.63 -11.42
C PHE A 361 -25.76 -18.75 -12.90
N GLU A 362 -24.97 -17.84 -13.47
CA GLU A 362 -24.55 -17.88 -14.87
C GLU A 362 -23.67 -19.11 -15.16
N ILE A 363 -22.60 -19.32 -14.40
CA ILE A 363 -21.68 -20.44 -14.62
C ILE A 363 -22.39 -21.79 -14.40
N ASN A 364 -23.25 -21.90 -13.38
CA ASN A 364 -24.00 -23.12 -13.14
C ASN A 364 -25.05 -23.38 -14.22
N ARG A 365 -25.71 -22.34 -14.74
CA ARG A 365 -26.64 -22.49 -15.88
C ARG A 365 -25.89 -23.08 -17.09
N ARG A 366 -24.77 -22.48 -17.51
CA ARG A 366 -23.95 -22.96 -18.62
C ARG A 366 -23.46 -24.39 -18.38
N LYS A 367 -23.03 -24.71 -17.17
CA LYS A 367 -22.62 -26.04 -16.73
C LYS A 367 -23.74 -27.09 -16.95
N TYR A 368 -24.93 -26.80 -16.41
CA TYR A 368 -26.05 -27.74 -16.50
C TYR A 368 -26.69 -27.81 -17.87
N GLU A 369 -26.71 -26.75 -18.66
CA GLU A 369 -27.10 -26.77 -20.08
C GLU A 369 -26.17 -27.72 -20.89
N ARG A 370 -24.87 -27.62 -20.69
CA ARG A 370 -23.90 -28.51 -21.33
C ARG A 370 -24.02 -29.95 -20.85
N LEU A 371 -24.19 -30.19 -19.55
CA LEU A 371 -24.41 -31.54 -19.02
C LEU A 371 -25.72 -32.14 -19.53
N LEU A 372 -26.79 -31.35 -19.57
CA LEU A 372 -28.08 -31.78 -20.13
C LEU A 372 -27.95 -32.18 -21.62
N ALA A 373 -27.33 -31.34 -22.43
CA ALA A 373 -27.10 -31.63 -23.84
C ALA A 373 -26.33 -32.94 -24.04
N LYS A 374 -25.27 -33.17 -23.25
CA LYS A 374 -24.48 -34.40 -23.27
C LYS A 374 -25.27 -35.62 -22.86
N GLU A 375 -26.10 -35.52 -21.80
CA GLU A 375 -26.94 -36.62 -21.37
C GLU A 375 -28.09 -36.90 -22.38
N GLN A 376 -28.62 -35.88 -23.05
CA GLN A 376 -29.62 -36.01 -24.09
C GLN A 376 -29.04 -36.72 -25.32
N GLU A 377 -27.83 -36.38 -25.75
CA GLU A 377 -27.11 -37.07 -26.82
C GLU A 377 -26.82 -38.52 -26.44
N LYS A 378 -26.41 -38.77 -25.19
CA LYS A 378 -26.20 -40.12 -24.67
C LYS A 378 -27.47 -40.92 -24.64
N ARG A 379 -28.62 -40.35 -24.21
CA ARG A 379 -29.95 -40.96 -24.24
C ARG A 379 -30.34 -41.38 -25.66
N GLU A 380 -30.17 -40.47 -26.63
CA GLU A 380 -30.49 -40.75 -28.04
C GLU A 380 -29.75 -42.01 -28.51
N ILE A 381 -28.43 -42.11 -28.25
CA ILE A 381 -27.62 -43.26 -28.61
C ILE A 381 -28.09 -44.51 -27.87
N GLN A 382 -28.34 -44.45 -26.57
CA GLN A 382 -28.79 -45.59 -25.76
C GLN A 382 -30.14 -46.11 -26.22
N GLU A 383 -31.12 -45.22 -26.49
CA GLU A 383 -32.42 -45.62 -27.04
C GLU A 383 -32.29 -46.34 -28.38
N GLY A 384 -31.38 -45.87 -29.25
CA GLY A 384 -31.09 -46.54 -30.53
C GLY A 384 -30.48 -47.94 -30.34
N LEU A 385 -29.54 -48.07 -29.40
CA LEU A 385 -28.92 -49.36 -29.10
C LEU A 385 -29.92 -50.34 -28.46
N ILE A 386 -30.77 -49.90 -27.55
CA ILE A 386 -31.83 -50.75 -26.95
C ILE A 386 -32.82 -51.20 -28.01
N LYS A 387 -33.29 -50.29 -28.90
CA LYS A 387 -34.14 -50.66 -30.04
C LYS A 387 -33.45 -51.63 -30.97
N ALA A 388 -32.15 -51.42 -31.26
CA ALA A 388 -31.36 -52.33 -32.10
C ALA A 388 -31.21 -53.70 -31.48
N CYS A 389 -31.02 -53.86 -30.18
CA CYS A 389 -30.98 -55.13 -29.48
C CYS A 389 -32.29 -55.92 -29.65
N ASN A 390 -33.45 -55.27 -29.65
CA ASN A 390 -34.75 -55.93 -29.86
C ASN A 390 -34.96 -56.43 -31.26
N VAL A 391 -34.26 -55.84 -32.24
CA VAL A 391 -34.37 -56.25 -33.67
C VAL A 391 -33.01 -56.74 -34.25
N ILE A 392 -32.20 -57.32 -33.41
CA ILE A 392 -30.78 -57.57 -33.69
C ILE A 392 -30.62 -58.54 -34.90
N ASP A 393 -31.49 -59.56 -35.04
CA ASP A 393 -31.44 -60.50 -36.16
C ASP A 393 -31.64 -59.76 -37.47
N LEU A 394 -32.56 -58.79 -37.51
CA LEU A 394 -32.78 -57.93 -38.65
C LEU A 394 -31.55 -57.11 -39.00
N ILE A 395 -30.95 -56.49 -37.98
CA ILE A 395 -29.75 -55.67 -38.15
C ILE A 395 -28.58 -56.51 -38.69
N ILE A 396 -28.36 -57.73 -38.17
CA ILE A 396 -27.34 -58.60 -38.64
C ILE A 396 -27.63 -58.97 -40.09
N GLU A 397 -28.89 -59.16 -40.46
CA GLU A 397 -29.28 -59.49 -41.86
C GLU A 397 -29.02 -58.29 -42.79
N ILE A 398 -29.33 -57.04 -42.37
CA ILE A 398 -29.00 -55.80 -43.08
C ILE A 398 -27.49 -55.72 -43.30
N LEU A 399 -26.70 -55.89 -42.25
CA LEU A 399 -25.23 -55.78 -42.30
C LEU A 399 -24.61 -56.84 -43.27
N ARG A 400 -25.10 -58.06 -43.23
CA ARG A 400 -24.61 -59.11 -44.10
C ARG A 400 -25.08 -58.96 -45.55
N GLY A 401 -26.25 -58.37 -45.78
CA GLY A 401 -26.83 -58.10 -47.07
C GLY A 401 -26.36 -56.87 -47.78
N SER A 402 -25.80 -55.88 -46.99
CA SER A 402 -25.31 -54.65 -47.52
C SER A 402 -23.94 -54.78 -48.12
N ARG A 403 -23.67 -54.00 -49.18
CA ARG A 403 -22.39 -54.00 -49.93
C ARG A 403 -21.31 -53.21 -49.16
N ASP A 404 -21.68 -52.17 -48.50
CA ASP A 404 -20.77 -51.21 -47.71
C ASP A 404 -21.49 -50.58 -46.52
N ARG A 405 -20.72 -49.84 -45.66
CA ARG A 405 -21.21 -49.21 -44.49
C ARG A 405 -22.26 -48.13 -44.82
N THR A 406 -22.10 -47.43 -45.95
CA THR A 406 -23.01 -46.31 -46.35
C THR A 406 -24.40 -46.91 -46.71
N MET A 407 -24.48 -48.03 -47.41
CA MET A 407 -25.74 -48.75 -47.75
C MET A 407 -26.42 -49.22 -46.45
N ALA A 408 -25.68 -49.84 -45.54
CA ALA A 408 -26.22 -50.29 -44.26
C ALA A 408 -26.76 -49.08 -43.40
N LYS A 409 -26.01 -47.96 -43.36
CA LYS A 409 -26.42 -46.75 -42.69
C LYS A 409 -27.69 -46.15 -43.29
N ALA A 410 -27.79 -46.05 -44.63
CA ALA A 410 -28.98 -45.57 -45.31
C ALA A 410 -30.22 -46.41 -45.03
N CYS A 411 -30.03 -47.75 -44.95
CA CYS A 411 -31.13 -48.63 -44.55
C CYS A 411 -31.58 -48.43 -43.09
N LEU A 412 -30.64 -48.25 -42.18
CA LEU A 412 -30.96 -48.01 -40.77
C LEU A 412 -31.66 -46.62 -40.56
N MET A 413 -31.26 -45.66 -41.35
CA MET A 413 -31.79 -44.25 -41.17
C MET A 413 -33.10 -44.04 -41.91
N ASP A 414 -33.11 -44.40 -43.21
CA ASP A 414 -34.16 -44.04 -44.15
C ASP A 414 -34.98 -45.23 -44.69
N GLY A 415 -34.71 -46.40 -44.14
CA GLY A 415 -35.39 -47.65 -44.61
C GLY A 415 -35.06 -48.03 -46.04
N MET A 416 -33.95 -47.51 -46.60
CA MET A 416 -33.57 -47.84 -48.00
C MET A 416 -33.12 -49.29 -48.12
N THR A 417 -33.96 -50.14 -48.73
CA THR A 417 -33.70 -51.55 -48.87
C THR A 417 -33.17 -51.98 -50.27
N GLU A 418 -33.06 -50.97 -51.17
CA GLU A 418 -32.55 -51.23 -52.56
C GLU A 418 -31.10 -51.74 -52.57
N GLY A 419 -30.86 -52.85 -53.23
CA GLY A 419 -29.52 -53.44 -53.32
C GLY A 419 -29.10 -54.33 -52.15
N ILE A 420 -29.85 -54.38 -51.03
CA ILE A 420 -29.61 -55.24 -49.88
C ILE A 420 -30.22 -56.58 -50.07
N LYS A 421 -29.46 -57.64 -49.81
CA LYS A 421 -29.93 -59.08 -50.00
C LYS A 421 -30.53 -59.51 -48.64
N PHE A 422 -31.88 -59.56 -48.60
CA PHE A 422 -32.62 -60.13 -47.46
C PHE A 422 -32.93 -61.58 -47.66
N LYS A 423 -33.01 -62.40 -46.61
CA LYS A 423 -33.40 -63.77 -46.60
C LYS A 423 -34.90 -63.93 -46.77
N THR A 424 -35.71 -63.04 -46.25
CA THR A 424 -37.17 -63.06 -46.31
C THR A 424 -37.75 -61.75 -46.79
N LYS A 425 -38.93 -61.77 -47.46
CA LYS A 425 -39.64 -60.56 -47.81
C LYS A 425 -40.11 -59.78 -46.61
N GLN A 426 -40.39 -60.47 -45.51
CA GLN A 426 -40.81 -59.84 -44.24
C GLN A 426 -39.69 -59.03 -43.62
N ALA A 427 -38.44 -59.50 -43.63
CA ALA A 427 -37.26 -58.76 -43.21
C ALA A 427 -37.07 -57.50 -44.03
N SER A 428 -37.27 -57.51 -45.32
CA SER A 428 -37.22 -56.29 -46.17
C SER A 428 -38.31 -55.28 -45.84
N VAL A 429 -39.53 -55.74 -45.52
CA VAL A 429 -40.61 -54.83 -45.09
C VAL A 429 -40.32 -54.22 -43.72
N MET A 430 -39.83 -55.01 -42.78
CA MET A 430 -39.42 -54.47 -41.43
C MET A 430 -38.24 -53.54 -41.54
N ALA A 431 -37.25 -53.81 -42.40
CA ALA A 431 -36.11 -52.94 -42.62
C ALA A 431 -36.52 -51.62 -43.23
N ALA A 432 -37.51 -51.56 -44.11
CA ALA A 432 -38.06 -50.34 -44.68
C ALA A 432 -38.80 -49.41 -43.64
N GLN A 433 -39.10 -49.98 -42.47
CA GLN A 433 -39.72 -49.20 -41.35
C GLN A 433 -38.73 -48.71 -40.33
N LEU A 434 -37.44 -48.98 -40.49
CA LEU A 434 -36.40 -48.46 -39.59
C LEU A 434 -36.19 -46.96 -39.81
N CYS A 435 -36.05 -46.27 -38.73
CA CYS A 435 -35.91 -44.82 -38.69
C CYS A 435 -34.99 -44.46 -37.50
N PHE A 436 -33.73 -44.85 -37.63
CA PHE A 436 -32.73 -44.45 -36.63
C PHE A 436 -32.12 -43.09 -37.01
N THR A 437 -31.72 -42.29 -36.01
CA THR A 437 -30.95 -41.08 -36.28
C THR A 437 -29.55 -41.46 -36.76
N GLU A 438 -28.83 -40.46 -37.29
CA GLU A 438 -27.46 -40.64 -37.75
C GLU A 438 -26.53 -41.13 -36.64
N ASN A 439 -26.65 -40.54 -35.43
CA ASN A 439 -25.87 -40.92 -34.24
C ASN A 439 -26.19 -42.36 -33.82
N GLN A 440 -27.48 -42.72 -33.81
CA GLN A 440 -27.92 -44.09 -33.51
C GLN A 440 -27.39 -45.09 -34.54
N ALA A 441 -27.53 -44.79 -35.82
CA ALA A 441 -27.05 -45.68 -36.89
C ALA A 441 -25.52 -45.88 -36.82
N ASN A 442 -24.75 -44.81 -36.56
CA ASN A 442 -23.30 -44.94 -36.39
C ASN A 442 -22.96 -45.79 -35.16
N ALA A 443 -23.62 -45.55 -34.00
CA ALA A 443 -23.41 -46.34 -32.78
C ALA A 443 -23.75 -47.84 -32.98
N ILE A 444 -24.81 -48.17 -33.74
CA ILE A 444 -25.19 -49.53 -34.07
C ILE A 444 -24.13 -50.18 -34.95
N LEU A 445 -23.63 -49.46 -35.95
CA LEU A 445 -22.61 -49.98 -36.89
C LEU A 445 -21.23 -50.17 -36.19
N ASP A 446 -20.95 -49.44 -35.15
CA ASP A 446 -19.72 -49.53 -34.36
C ASP A 446 -19.85 -50.44 -33.15
N MET A 447 -21.04 -51.05 -32.94
CA MET A 447 -21.33 -51.90 -31.78
C MET A 447 -20.54 -53.23 -31.85
N ARG A 448 -19.86 -53.52 -30.74
CA ARG A 448 -19.09 -54.79 -30.63
C ARG A 448 -20.01 -55.95 -30.26
N LEU A 449 -19.77 -57.12 -30.86
CA LEU A 449 -20.62 -58.32 -30.69
C LEU A 449 -20.84 -58.73 -29.24
N TYR A 450 -19.88 -58.54 -28.34
CA TYR A 450 -20.05 -58.91 -26.93
C TYR A 450 -21.13 -58.07 -26.21
N LYS A 451 -21.46 -56.87 -26.70
CA LYS A 451 -22.54 -56.02 -26.18
C LYS A 451 -23.94 -56.62 -26.35
N LEU A 452 -24.05 -57.72 -27.07
CA LEU A 452 -25.29 -58.47 -27.28
C LEU A 452 -25.51 -59.55 -26.20
N ILE A 453 -24.61 -59.72 -25.26
CA ILE A 453 -24.79 -60.62 -24.10
C ILE A 453 -25.85 -60.06 -23.17
N GLY A 454 -26.75 -60.89 -22.65
CA GLY A 454 -27.88 -60.46 -21.84
C GLY A 454 -27.49 -59.59 -20.65
N LEU A 455 -26.38 -59.87 -19.95
CA LEU A 455 -25.87 -59.02 -18.85
C LEU A 455 -25.42 -57.62 -19.32
N GLU A 456 -24.91 -57.49 -20.56
CA GLU A 456 -24.52 -56.21 -21.13
C GLU A 456 -25.76 -55.37 -21.54
N ILE A 457 -26.83 -56.03 -21.99
CA ILE A 457 -28.11 -55.39 -22.30
C ILE A 457 -28.78 -54.88 -21.03
N GLU A 458 -28.77 -55.65 -19.94
CA GLU A 458 -29.27 -55.22 -18.65
C GLU A 458 -28.48 -54.03 -18.11
N ALA A 459 -27.15 -54.04 -18.23
CA ALA A 459 -26.28 -52.93 -17.88
C ALA A 459 -26.60 -51.66 -18.71
N LEU A 460 -26.85 -51.79 -20.02
CA LEU A 460 -27.25 -50.70 -20.88
C LEU A 460 -28.61 -50.10 -20.48
N ILE A 461 -29.59 -50.94 -20.14
CA ILE A 461 -30.90 -50.48 -19.67
C ILE A 461 -30.75 -49.70 -18.35
N LYS A 462 -29.97 -50.22 -17.42
CA LYS A 462 -29.71 -49.51 -16.12
C LYS A 462 -29.00 -48.18 -16.36
N GLU A 463 -27.99 -48.14 -17.22
CA GLU A 463 -27.30 -46.91 -17.58
C GLU A 463 -28.25 -45.90 -18.23
N HIS A 464 -29.19 -46.37 -19.05
CA HIS A 464 -30.22 -45.52 -19.64
C HIS A 464 -31.19 -44.94 -18.60
N GLU A 465 -31.62 -45.74 -17.62
CA GLU A 465 -32.43 -45.24 -16.49
C GLU A 465 -31.70 -44.16 -15.69
N GLU A 466 -30.39 -44.34 -15.43
CA GLU A 466 -29.55 -43.34 -14.78
C GLU A 466 -29.43 -42.06 -15.64
N THR A 467 -29.28 -42.19 -16.96
CA THR A 467 -29.24 -41.08 -17.91
C THR A 467 -30.55 -40.27 -17.89
N ILE A 468 -31.70 -40.96 -17.90
CA ILE A 468 -33.01 -40.31 -17.80
C ILE A 468 -33.17 -39.57 -16.46
N ALA A 469 -32.77 -40.20 -15.36
CA ALA A 469 -32.82 -39.57 -14.04
C ALA A 469 -31.94 -38.31 -13.98
N ASN A 470 -30.75 -38.33 -14.60
CA ASN A 470 -29.87 -37.17 -14.71
C ASN A 470 -30.52 -36.07 -15.56
N ILE A 471 -31.13 -36.39 -16.68
CA ILE A 471 -31.85 -35.41 -17.53
C ILE A 471 -32.91 -34.70 -16.72
N TYR A 472 -33.83 -35.44 -16.07
CA TYR A 472 -34.87 -34.83 -15.23
C TYR A 472 -34.28 -33.97 -14.11
N ARG A 473 -33.19 -34.39 -13.49
CA ARG A 473 -32.52 -33.61 -12.47
C ARG A 473 -31.94 -32.33 -13.02
N TYR A 474 -31.30 -32.35 -14.19
CA TYR A 474 -30.70 -31.19 -14.80
C TYR A 474 -31.75 -30.19 -15.31
N GLU A 475 -32.85 -30.70 -15.88
CA GLU A 475 -34.02 -29.91 -16.29
C GLU A 475 -34.62 -29.18 -15.04
N ASP A 476 -34.82 -29.89 -13.95
CA ASP A 476 -35.31 -29.31 -12.68
C ASP A 476 -34.39 -28.19 -12.13
N ILE A 477 -33.07 -28.41 -12.22
CA ILE A 477 -32.10 -27.39 -11.81
C ILE A 477 -32.16 -26.15 -12.71
N LEU A 478 -32.33 -26.32 -14.01
CA LEU A 478 -32.39 -25.23 -14.98
C LEU A 478 -33.70 -24.46 -14.92
N GLU A 479 -34.83 -25.12 -14.68
CA GLU A 479 -36.15 -24.48 -14.65
C GLU A 479 -36.44 -23.77 -13.34
N ARG A 480 -35.96 -24.29 -12.20
CA ARG A 480 -36.26 -23.76 -10.88
C ARG A 480 -35.06 -23.07 -10.25
N LYS A 481 -35.14 -21.70 -10.13
CA LYS A 481 -34.11 -20.92 -9.46
C LYS A 481 -33.77 -21.44 -8.06
N SER A 482 -34.75 -21.95 -7.31
CA SER A 482 -34.53 -22.52 -5.97
C SER A 482 -33.73 -23.82 -5.98
N ALA A 483 -33.93 -24.66 -7.00
CA ALA A 483 -33.15 -25.90 -7.16
C ALA A 483 -31.69 -25.60 -7.49
N MET A 484 -31.46 -24.65 -8.39
CA MET A 484 -30.11 -24.20 -8.72
C MET A 484 -29.44 -23.54 -7.50
N ALA A 485 -30.13 -22.67 -6.76
CA ALA A 485 -29.61 -22.09 -5.52
C ALA A 485 -29.18 -23.16 -4.52
N GLN A 486 -29.98 -24.21 -4.36
CA GLN A 486 -29.66 -25.32 -3.44
C GLN A 486 -28.37 -26.05 -3.87
N VAL A 487 -28.16 -26.23 -5.17
CA VAL A 487 -26.91 -26.83 -5.70
C VAL A 487 -25.72 -25.95 -5.34
N ILE A 488 -25.81 -24.66 -5.61
CA ILE A 488 -24.73 -23.71 -5.32
C ILE A 488 -24.45 -23.68 -3.81
N ILE A 489 -25.48 -23.66 -2.97
CA ILE A 489 -25.35 -23.70 -1.50
C ILE A 489 -24.63 -24.96 -1.04
N ASN A 490 -24.97 -26.11 -1.61
CA ASN A 490 -24.32 -27.38 -1.26
C ASN A 490 -22.82 -27.40 -1.67
N GLU A 491 -22.48 -26.84 -2.84
CA GLU A 491 -21.09 -26.69 -3.28
C GLU A 491 -20.32 -25.75 -2.35
N LEU A 492 -20.91 -24.61 -1.95
CA LEU A 492 -20.32 -23.67 -1.00
C LEU A 492 -20.15 -24.30 0.40
N ASP A 493 -21.10 -25.10 0.86
CA ASP A 493 -21.00 -25.80 2.15
C ASP A 493 -19.88 -26.83 2.15
N ALA A 494 -19.66 -27.52 1.02
CA ALA A 494 -18.54 -28.44 0.87
C ALA A 494 -17.20 -27.69 0.95
N LEU A 495 -17.05 -26.56 0.24
CA LEU A 495 -15.86 -25.72 0.32
C LEU A 495 -15.66 -25.17 1.73
N LYS A 496 -16.72 -24.66 2.38
CA LYS A 496 -16.64 -24.20 3.75
C LYS A 496 -16.15 -25.28 4.71
N LYS A 497 -16.68 -26.49 4.61
CA LYS A 497 -16.29 -27.62 5.47
C LYS A 497 -14.83 -27.99 5.32
N GLU A 498 -14.27 -27.90 4.14
CA GLU A 498 -12.89 -28.29 3.85
C GLU A 498 -11.88 -27.20 4.17
N TYR A 499 -12.20 -25.94 3.83
CA TYR A 499 -11.25 -24.82 3.88
C TYR A 499 -11.51 -23.78 4.97
N SER A 500 -12.43 -24.06 5.91
CA SER A 500 -12.73 -23.12 6.99
C SER A 500 -11.54 -22.87 7.90
N GLN A 501 -11.32 -21.62 8.24
CA GLN A 501 -10.31 -21.18 9.21
C GLN A 501 -10.98 -20.39 10.33
N LYS A 502 -10.38 -20.45 11.52
CA LYS A 502 -10.80 -19.60 12.64
C LYS A 502 -10.49 -18.13 12.31
N ARG A 503 -11.40 -17.24 12.71
CA ARG A 503 -11.17 -15.80 12.64
C ARG A 503 -9.91 -15.43 13.43
N ARG A 504 -9.09 -14.59 12.84
CA ARG A 504 -7.85 -14.08 13.43
C ARG A 504 -8.05 -12.68 14.02
N THR A 505 -8.76 -11.81 13.31
CA THR A 505 -8.95 -10.40 13.71
C THR A 505 -10.12 -10.27 14.67
N VAL A 506 -9.90 -9.61 15.79
CA VAL A 506 -10.94 -9.24 16.76
C VAL A 506 -11.63 -7.96 16.29
N ILE A 507 -12.96 -7.89 16.41
CA ILE A 507 -13.72 -6.69 16.03
C ILE A 507 -14.44 -6.17 17.27
N ASP A 508 -14.11 -4.96 17.67
CA ASP A 508 -14.65 -4.31 18.85
C ASP A 508 -14.73 -2.79 18.67
N ASN A 509 -15.41 -2.12 19.59
CA ASN A 509 -15.30 -0.68 19.78
C ASN A 509 -14.35 -0.43 20.95
N CYS A 510 -13.12 -0.10 20.66
CA CYS A 510 -12.18 0.29 21.70
C CYS A 510 -12.22 1.80 21.90
N GLU A 511 -12.14 2.25 23.14
CA GLU A 511 -11.96 3.66 23.44
C GLU A 511 -10.69 4.19 22.73
N GLU A 512 -10.78 5.42 22.26
CA GLU A 512 -9.61 6.10 21.69
C GLU A 512 -8.52 6.18 22.76
N VAL A 513 -7.30 5.75 22.41
CA VAL A 513 -6.18 5.79 23.35
C VAL A 513 -5.89 7.25 23.68
N VAL A 514 -6.20 7.65 24.91
CA VAL A 514 -5.82 8.96 25.44
C VAL A 514 -4.41 8.84 26.01
N PHE A 515 -3.47 9.41 25.28
CA PHE A 515 -2.09 9.56 25.76
C PHE A 515 -1.88 11.03 26.15
N GLU A 516 -1.85 11.30 27.44
CA GLU A 516 -1.44 12.60 27.96
C GLU A 516 0.08 12.63 28.05
N GLU A 517 0.72 13.43 27.21
CA GLU A 517 2.14 13.72 27.39
C GLU A 517 2.30 14.35 28.78
N LYS A 518 3.14 13.77 29.62
CA LYS A 518 3.56 14.44 30.85
C LYS A 518 4.07 15.81 30.43
N LYS A 519 3.31 16.87 30.68
CA LYS A 519 3.75 18.26 30.44
C LYS A 519 5.04 18.44 31.20
N ILE A 520 6.14 18.61 30.47
CA ILE A 520 7.41 19.04 31.08
C ILE A 520 7.10 20.41 31.71
N GLU A 521 7.24 20.50 33.01
CA GLU A 521 7.08 21.80 33.69
C GLU A 521 8.02 22.80 33.04
N GLU A 522 7.46 23.87 32.53
CA GLU A 522 8.24 24.95 31.95
C GLU A 522 9.07 25.61 33.04
N ALA A 523 10.38 25.53 32.95
CA ALA A 523 11.32 26.15 33.83
C ALA A 523 12.29 27.08 33.06
N PRO A 524 12.64 28.23 33.59
CA PRO A 524 13.66 29.07 33.00
C PRO A 524 15.05 28.46 33.19
N ALA A 525 15.88 28.63 32.16
CA ALA A 525 17.26 28.17 32.15
C ALA A 525 18.16 29.16 31.41
N TYR A 526 19.44 29.20 31.73
CA TYR A 526 20.41 30.00 30.99
C TYR A 526 21.15 29.13 29.99
N CYS A 527 21.16 29.56 28.72
CA CYS A 527 21.99 28.97 27.69
C CYS A 527 23.33 29.69 27.64
N LEU A 528 24.41 28.95 27.67
CA LEU A 528 25.80 29.40 27.67
C LEU A 528 26.47 28.89 26.40
N ILE A 529 27.04 29.77 25.59
CA ILE A 529 27.79 29.40 24.37
C ILE A 529 29.15 30.06 24.44
N ASP A 530 30.22 29.29 24.45
CA ASP A 530 31.59 29.80 24.53
C ASP A 530 32.10 30.37 23.19
N ARG A 531 33.36 30.78 23.15
CA ARG A 531 34.00 31.39 21.97
C ARG A 531 34.24 30.38 20.86
N PHE A 532 34.25 29.08 21.16
CA PHE A 532 34.50 27.99 20.24
C PHE A 532 33.21 27.35 19.76
N GLY A 533 32.04 27.82 20.20
CA GLY A 533 30.72 27.27 19.81
C GLY A 533 30.29 26.07 20.64
N TYR A 534 30.89 25.80 21.79
CA TYR A 534 30.38 24.80 22.72
C TYR A 534 29.24 25.35 23.53
N THR A 535 28.17 24.59 23.65
CA THR A 535 26.92 25.01 24.29
C THR A 535 26.50 24.08 25.42
N ARG A 536 25.86 24.65 26.43
CA ARG A 536 25.18 23.95 27.53
C ARG A 536 24.11 24.85 28.13
N CYS A 537 23.18 24.24 28.88
CA CYS A 537 22.19 24.95 29.66
C CYS A 537 22.39 24.68 31.17
N VAL A 538 22.11 25.70 31.99
CA VAL A 538 22.14 25.59 33.44
C VAL A 538 20.86 26.18 34.04
N ASP A 539 20.45 25.69 35.19
CA ASP A 539 19.32 26.32 35.93
C ASP A 539 19.69 27.73 36.45
N VAL A 540 18.64 28.52 36.74
CA VAL A 540 18.81 29.91 37.22
C VAL A 540 19.67 29.98 38.46
N ALA A 541 19.45 29.12 39.44
CA ALA A 541 20.22 29.13 40.70
C ALA A 541 21.69 28.77 40.48
N THR A 542 22.00 27.89 39.54
CA THR A 542 23.38 27.60 39.16
C THR A 542 24.02 28.75 38.40
N PHE A 543 23.28 29.45 37.56
CA PHE A 543 23.76 30.63 36.85
C PHE A 543 24.06 31.77 37.83
N GLU A 544 23.14 32.10 38.73
CA GLU A 544 23.33 33.17 39.72
C GLU A 544 24.57 32.99 40.58
N ARG A 545 24.88 31.75 40.96
CA ARG A 545 26.10 31.43 41.73
C ARG A 545 27.41 31.58 40.95
N ASN A 546 27.34 31.55 39.60
CA ASN A 546 28.51 31.58 38.72
C ASN A 546 28.44 32.70 37.69
N GLN A 547 27.67 33.75 37.92
CA GLN A 547 27.34 34.80 36.95
C GLN A 547 28.59 35.47 36.34
N GLU A 548 29.57 35.85 37.16
CA GLU A 548 30.80 36.49 36.68
C GLU A 548 31.58 35.54 35.75
N ALA A 549 31.74 34.30 36.15
CA ALA A 549 32.44 33.30 35.34
C ALA A 549 31.67 32.99 34.04
N ALA A 550 30.34 32.93 34.09
CA ALA A 550 29.49 32.69 32.90
C ALA A 550 29.71 33.79 31.85
N PHE A 551 29.74 35.03 32.22
CA PHE A 551 29.98 36.13 31.26
C PHE A 551 31.45 36.22 30.80
N ALA A 552 32.40 35.82 31.66
CA ALA A 552 33.83 35.84 31.30
C ALA A 552 34.21 34.70 30.31
N GLU A 553 33.64 33.53 30.49
CA GLU A 553 34.00 32.32 29.72
C GLU A 553 33.18 32.16 28.45
N ASN A 554 31.95 32.73 28.39
CA ASN A 554 31.05 32.48 27.26
C ASN A 554 30.80 33.77 26.44
N ARG A 555 30.71 33.62 25.14
CA ARG A 555 30.42 34.67 24.19
C ARG A 555 28.95 35.09 24.21
N PHE A 556 28.05 34.12 24.39
CA PHE A 556 26.62 34.36 24.47
C PHE A 556 26.07 33.71 25.73
N VAL A 557 25.34 34.53 26.51
CA VAL A 557 24.68 34.15 27.76
C VAL A 557 23.29 34.75 27.74
N PHE A 558 22.24 33.92 27.69
CA PHE A 558 20.87 34.40 27.58
C PHE A 558 19.87 33.46 28.23
N LEU A 559 18.74 33.99 28.68
CA LEU A 559 17.67 33.27 29.32
C LEU A 559 16.82 32.55 28.27
N VAL A 560 16.43 31.31 28.56
CA VAL A 560 15.55 30.49 27.71
C VAL A 560 14.59 29.68 28.57
N LYS A 561 13.52 29.16 27.99
CA LYS A 561 12.71 28.12 28.63
C LYS A 561 13.27 26.76 28.26
N ASN A 562 13.26 25.79 29.18
CA ASN A 562 13.69 24.41 28.94
C ASN A 562 12.93 23.73 27.77
N THR A 563 11.71 24.15 27.51
CA THR A 563 10.85 23.69 26.38
C THR A 563 11.01 24.53 25.10
N GLY A 564 11.79 25.62 25.17
CA GLY A 564 11.96 26.63 24.13
C GLY A 564 12.97 26.20 23.05
N ARG A 565 13.33 27.20 22.23
CA ARG A 565 14.35 27.07 21.18
C ARG A 565 15.33 28.22 21.25
N ILE A 566 16.54 27.99 20.77
CA ILE A 566 17.54 29.03 20.52
C ILE A 566 17.67 29.28 19.03
N CYS A 567 17.99 30.50 18.67
CA CYS A 567 18.20 30.99 17.31
C CYS A 567 19.68 31.35 17.12
N LEU A 568 20.31 30.82 16.10
CA LEU A 568 21.72 31.01 15.74
C LEU A 568 21.80 31.71 14.40
N PHE A 569 22.31 32.94 14.35
CA PHE A 569 22.48 33.72 13.13
C PHE A 569 23.94 33.71 12.65
N THR A 570 24.16 33.42 11.37
CA THR A 570 25.49 33.22 10.78
C THR A 570 25.86 34.29 9.74
N ASN A 571 27.15 34.39 9.45
CA ASN A 571 27.69 35.28 8.40
C ASN A 571 27.18 34.93 7.00
N THR A 572 26.79 33.71 6.75
CA THR A 572 26.18 33.28 5.47
C THR A 572 24.72 33.70 5.31
N GLY A 573 24.17 34.42 6.30
CA GLY A 573 22.79 34.88 6.31
C GLY A 573 21.76 33.77 6.62
N GLN A 574 22.20 32.67 7.22
CA GLN A 574 21.34 31.58 7.68
C GLN A 574 20.93 31.78 9.14
N LEU A 575 19.76 31.24 9.47
CA LEU A 575 19.26 31.05 10.82
C LEU A 575 19.09 29.54 11.07
N TYR A 576 19.73 29.05 12.14
CA TYR A 576 19.51 27.71 12.65
C TYR A 576 18.74 27.77 13.96
N THR A 577 17.74 26.87 14.11
CA THR A 577 16.99 26.75 15.35
C THR A 577 17.29 25.42 16.03
N VAL A 578 17.59 25.47 17.33
CA VAL A 578 17.88 24.28 18.17
C VAL A 578 16.92 24.24 19.35
N LYS A 579 16.38 23.08 19.66
CA LYS A 579 15.56 22.92 20.87
C LYS A 579 16.45 22.95 22.11
N VAL A 580 16.01 23.64 23.13
CA VAL A 580 16.73 23.65 24.41
C VAL A 580 16.80 22.26 25.04
N SER A 581 15.79 21.42 24.82
CA SER A 581 15.77 20.00 25.23
C SER A 581 16.89 19.14 24.63
N ASP A 582 17.44 19.55 23.48
CA ASP A 582 18.51 18.83 22.78
C ASP A 582 19.91 19.24 23.31
N LEU A 583 19.97 20.27 24.15
CA LEU A 583 21.19 20.79 24.75
C LEU A 583 21.49 20.09 26.08
N PRO A 584 22.79 19.89 26.46
CA PRO A 584 23.14 19.38 27.77
C PRO A 584 22.66 20.33 28.86
N PHE A 585 21.96 19.77 29.84
CA PHE A 585 21.46 20.49 30.99
C PHE A 585 22.11 19.94 32.26
N GLY A 586 22.81 20.77 33.03
CA GLY A 586 23.51 20.26 34.19
C GLY A 586 24.20 21.33 35.02
N LYS A 587 25.30 20.96 35.71
CA LYS A 587 26.10 21.86 36.52
C LYS A 587 26.97 22.77 35.65
N PHE A 588 27.39 23.93 36.21
CA PHE A 588 28.20 24.93 35.49
C PHE A 588 29.48 24.37 34.84
N ARG A 589 30.12 23.36 35.44
CA ARG A 589 31.35 22.72 34.91
C ARG A 589 31.15 21.40 34.16
N ASP A 590 29.90 21.03 33.88
CA ASP A 590 29.62 19.81 33.09
C ASP A 590 30.06 20.02 31.64
N LYS A 591 30.28 18.89 30.94
CA LYS A 591 30.69 18.90 29.53
C LYS A 591 29.68 19.65 28.67
N ALA A 592 30.14 20.64 27.94
CA ALA A 592 29.42 21.30 26.85
C ALA A 592 29.57 20.49 25.56
N ILE A 593 28.68 20.67 24.61
CA ILE A 593 28.75 20.02 23.26
C ILE A 593 28.85 21.09 22.18
N PRO A 594 29.53 20.79 21.04
CA PRO A 594 29.58 21.70 19.90
C PRO A 594 28.19 21.93 19.34
N LEU A 595 27.89 23.15 18.85
CA LEU A 595 26.66 23.49 18.16
C LEU A 595 26.47 22.66 16.88
N ASP A 596 27.54 22.27 16.23
CA ASP A 596 27.55 21.40 15.05
C ASP A 596 26.86 20.06 15.31
N ASN A 597 26.92 19.54 16.53
CA ASN A 597 26.33 18.24 16.88
C ASN A 597 24.81 18.29 17.08
N VAL A 598 24.24 19.47 17.29
CA VAL A 598 22.82 19.65 17.63
C VAL A 598 22.07 20.50 16.62
N SER A 599 22.77 21.05 15.64
CA SER A 599 22.19 21.90 14.57
C SER A 599 22.78 21.56 13.21
N ASN A 600 22.27 22.21 12.18
CA ASN A 600 22.85 22.16 10.83
C ASN A 600 23.94 23.23 10.64
N PHE A 601 24.36 23.89 11.70
CA PHE A 601 25.47 24.84 11.70
C PHE A 601 26.79 24.09 11.47
N ASP A 602 27.66 24.62 10.62
CA ASP A 602 28.98 24.06 10.31
C ASP A 602 30.05 25.11 10.65
N SER A 603 30.68 24.98 11.81
CA SER A 603 31.70 25.89 12.28
C SER A 603 32.95 25.98 11.38
N THR A 604 33.13 25.05 10.45
CA THR A 604 34.24 25.07 9.47
C THR A 604 33.96 25.98 8.29
N ARG A 605 32.69 26.31 8.01
CA ARG A 605 32.23 27.10 6.86
C ARG A 605 31.56 28.43 7.24
N GLU A 606 31.06 28.51 8.46
CA GLU A 606 30.23 29.63 8.91
C GLU A 606 30.70 30.16 10.25
N GLN A 607 30.46 31.45 10.47
CA GLN A 607 30.73 32.10 11.73
C GLN A 607 29.43 32.46 12.42
N LEU A 608 29.28 32.08 13.70
CA LEU A 608 28.17 32.49 14.53
C LEU A 608 28.27 33.97 14.86
N LEU A 609 27.28 34.76 14.47
CA LEU A 609 27.24 36.20 14.73
C LEU A 609 26.39 36.57 15.96
N LEU A 610 25.22 35.92 16.10
CA LEU A 610 24.28 36.15 17.21
C LEU A 610 23.62 34.83 17.62
N ALA A 611 23.48 34.63 18.93
CA ALA A 611 22.68 33.56 19.52
C ALA A 611 21.72 34.14 20.56
N VAL A 612 20.43 33.79 20.47
CA VAL A 612 19.38 34.31 21.36
C VAL A 612 18.27 33.29 21.55
N GLY A 613 17.47 33.43 22.61
CA GLY A 613 16.25 32.67 22.79
C GLY A 613 15.17 33.05 21.78
N GLN A 614 14.51 32.05 21.15
CA GLN A 614 13.47 32.32 20.14
C GLN A 614 12.28 33.12 20.70
N SER A 615 11.86 32.82 21.93
CA SER A 615 10.75 33.51 22.59
C SER A 615 11.01 34.99 22.85
N GLU A 616 12.27 35.37 23.00
CA GLU A 616 12.65 36.78 23.24
C GLU A 616 12.69 37.58 21.93
N LEU A 617 12.94 36.94 20.80
CA LEU A 617 13.01 37.61 19.50
C LEU A 617 11.74 38.39 19.16
N ASN A 618 10.57 37.88 19.53
CA ASN A 618 9.29 38.52 19.26
C ASN A 618 9.13 39.88 19.95
N LEU A 619 10.00 40.19 20.91
CA LEU A 619 9.98 41.46 21.66
C LEU A 619 10.89 42.52 21.03
N TYR A 620 11.75 42.14 20.10
CA TYR A 620 12.82 42.99 19.59
C TYR A 620 12.83 43.03 18.05
N ARG A 621 13.56 44.02 17.53
CA ARG A 621 13.97 44.06 16.13
C ARG A 621 15.45 43.72 16.03
N LEU A 622 15.85 43.16 14.89
CA LEU A 622 17.24 42.83 14.60
C LEU A 622 17.80 43.75 13.51
N LEU A 623 18.97 44.31 13.80
CA LEU A 623 19.77 45.08 12.85
C LEU A 623 20.73 44.14 12.12
N PHE A 624 20.68 44.12 10.81
CA PHE A 624 21.61 43.39 9.93
C PHE A 624 22.51 44.39 9.24
N VAL A 625 23.80 44.12 9.23
CA VAL A 625 24.80 44.81 8.43
C VAL A 625 25.60 43.81 7.65
N THR A 626 25.79 44.05 6.34
CA THR A 626 26.58 43.15 5.50
C THR A 626 27.96 43.72 5.22
N LYS A 627 28.89 42.87 4.78
CA LYS A 627 30.25 43.30 4.43
C LYS A 627 30.28 44.33 3.28
N GLN A 628 29.33 44.23 2.34
CA GLN A 628 29.17 45.19 1.25
C GLN A 628 28.41 46.47 1.70
N GLY A 629 28.20 46.65 2.99
CA GLY A 629 27.64 47.84 3.58
C GLY A 629 26.13 48.00 3.46
N MET A 630 25.41 46.93 3.18
CA MET A 630 23.95 46.94 3.21
C MET A 630 23.45 46.84 4.65
N THR A 631 22.35 47.54 4.95
CA THR A 631 21.74 47.56 6.31
C THR A 631 20.25 47.40 6.22
N LYS A 632 19.66 46.74 7.22
CA LYS A 632 18.21 46.66 7.40
C LYS A 632 17.85 46.36 8.85
N MET A 633 16.64 46.73 9.23
CA MET A 633 16.01 46.32 10.45
C MET A 633 14.94 45.26 10.10
N VAL A 634 14.83 44.21 10.90
CA VAL A 634 13.86 43.13 10.71
C VAL A 634 13.12 42.90 12.02
N ASP A 635 11.79 42.75 11.95
CA ASP A 635 10.98 42.36 13.10
C ASP A 635 11.37 40.94 13.58
N GLY A 636 11.64 40.80 14.86
CA GLY A 636 12.06 39.52 15.42
C GLY A 636 11.01 38.41 15.31
N GLY A 637 9.73 38.77 15.21
CA GLY A 637 8.64 37.81 14.98
C GLY A 637 8.74 37.05 13.64
N GLU A 638 9.44 37.62 12.65
CA GLU A 638 9.70 36.92 11.40
C GLU A 638 10.59 35.67 11.57
N PHE A 639 11.27 35.53 12.69
CA PHE A 639 12.15 34.41 13.05
C PHE A 639 11.50 33.41 14.00
N ASP A 640 10.22 33.56 14.30
CA ASP A 640 9.44 32.57 15.03
C ASP A 640 9.06 31.42 14.05
N VAL A 641 9.98 30.54 13.82
CA VAL A 641 9.87 29.46 12.83
C VAL A 641 10.15 28.10 13.46
N MET A 642 9.43 27.08 13.00
CA MET A 642 9.60 25.70 13.46
C MET A 642 10.67 24.93 12.68
N LYS A 643 11.09 25.42 11.52
CA LYS A 643 12.10 24.79 10.68
C LYS A 643 13.50 24.92 11.29
N ARG A 644 14.30 23.86 11.21
CA ARG A 644 15.66 23.82 11.72
C ARG A 644 16.61 24.79 11.02
N THR A 645 16.38 25.10 9.75
CA THR A 645 17.21 26.00 8.93
C THR A 645 16.32 26.91 8.10
N VAL A 646 16.57 28.20 8.15
CA VAL A 646 15.84 29.23 7.40
C VAL A 646 16.81 30.35 7.00
N ALA A 647 16.61 30.96 5.82
CA ALA A 647 17.34 32.16 5.46
C ALA A 647 16.96 33.32 6.40
N ALA A 648 17.92 33.89 7.09
CA ALA A 648 17.75 35.06 7.97
C ALA A 648 17.76 36.37 7.18
N THR A 649 18.50 36.41 6.07
CA THR A 649 18.55 37.55 5.17
C THR A 649 18.83 37.10 3.74
N LYS A 650 18.43 37.93 2.78
CA LYS A 650 18.89 37.76 1.38
C LYS A 650 20.17 38.57 1.20
N LEU A 651 21.22 37.95 0.72
CA LEU A 651 22.51 38.57 0.42
C LEU A 651 22.62 38.85 -1.08
N GLN A 652 23.46 39.85 -1.45
CA GLN A 652 23.93 40.04 -2.81
C GLN A 652 25.00 38.99 -3.16
N GLU A 653 25.33 38.85 -4.41
CA GLU A 653 26.33 37.88 -4.85
C GLU A 653 27.71 38.24 -4.25
N GLY A 654 28.32 37.25 -3.58
CA GLY A 654 29.60 37.42 -2.91
C GLY A 654 29.55 38.25 -1.61
N ASP A 655 28.36 38.59 -1.06
CA ASP A 655 28.23 39.33 0.19
C ASP A 655 28.08 38.38 1.38
N GLU A 656 28.48 38.83 2.56
CA GLU A 656 28.30 38.17 3.82
C GLU A 656 27.72 39.11 4.87
N VAL A 657 27.04 38.57 5.88
CA VAL A 657 26.63 39.36 7.04
C VAL A 657 27.84 39.66 7.91
N ALA A 658 28.13 40.94 8.14
CA ALA A 658 29.20 41.42 9.01
C ALA A 658 28.77 41.43 10.49
N ASN A 659 27.52 41.82 10.75
CA ASN A 659 26.99 41.92 12.10
C ASN A 659 25.47 41.70 12.16
N VAL A 660 24.99 41.07 13.21
CA VAL A 660 23.58 41.02 13.61
C VAL A 660 23.47 41.47 15.07
N CYS A 661 22.63 42.44 15.36
CA CYS A 661 22.45 42.98 16.68
C CYS A 661 20.96 43.09 17.05
N VAL A 662 20.62 42.80 18.29
CA VAL A 662 19.29 43.07 18.84
C VAL A 662 19.15 44.58 19.07
N TYR A 663 18.16 45.20 18.41
CA TYR A 663 17.86 46.59 18.60
C TYR A 663 17.06 46.79 19.88
N GLN A 664 17.62 47.60 20.79
CA GLN A 664 16.98 47.99 22.05
C GLN A 664 16.78 49.53 22.08
N ASP A 665 17.83 50.26 22.33
CA ASP A 665 17.83 51.72 22.52
C ASP A 665 19.08 52.39 21.90
N GLN A 666 19.80 51.69 21.04
CA GLN A 666 20.96 52.25 20.32
C GLN A 666 20.50 53.38 19.42
N LYS A 667 21.04 54.61 19.64
CA LYS A 667 20.70 55.78 18.81
C LYS A 667 21.57 55.89 17.57
N TYR A 668 22.84 55.51 17.68
CA TYR A 668 23.79 55.63 16.59
C TYR A 668 24.41 54.32 16.25
N ILE A 669 24.62 54.11 14.94
CA ILE A 669 25.42 53.03 14.38
C ILE A 669 26.68 53.62 13.76
N ILE A 670 27.82 52.98 13.96
CA ILE A 670 29.09 53.35 13.41
C ILE A 670 29.61 52.20 12.56
N LEU A 671 29.78 52.41 11.28
CA LEU A 671 30.35 51.45 10.35
C LEU A 671 31.82 51.83 10.09
N GLN A 672 32.72 50.86 10.32
CA GLN A 672 34.11 50.95 10.02
C GLN A 672 34.42 50.11 8.79
N SER A 673 35.00 50.72 7.76
CA SER A 673 35.49 49.97 6.59
C SER A 673 36.96 49.58 6.74
N LYS A 674 37.38 48.57 6.03
CA LYS A 674 38.74 48.01 6.00
C LYS A 674 39.76 49.08 5.55
N ASP A 675 39.36 49.96 4.63
CA ASP A 675 40.15 51.11 4.19
C ASP A 675 40.26 52.24 5.23
N GLY A 676 39.64 52.09 6.40
CA GLY A 676 39.70 53.01 7.53
C GLY A 676 38.78 54.22 7.46
N PHE A 677 37.65 54.08 6.77
CA PHE A 677 36.57 55.04 6.82
C PHE A 677 35.64 54.71 7.95
N PHE A 678 35.22 55.69 8.70
CA PHE A 678 34.23 55.58 9.78
C PHE A 678 33.00 56.43 9.44
N LEU A 679 31.83 55.81 9.41
CA LEU A 679 30.55 56.48 9.16
C LEU A 679 29.65 56.32 10.37
N ARG A 680 29.31 57.44 11.04
CA ARG A 680 28.34 57.45 12.14
C ARG A 680 27.04 58.09 11.66
N PHE A 681 25.91 57.40 11.85
CA PHE A 681 24.57 57.89 11.52
C PHE A 681 23.52 57.37 12.46
N GLU A 682 22.30 57.91 12.40
CA GLU A 682 21.22 57.51 13.31
C GLU A 682 20.61 56.16 12.87
N VAL A 683 20.36 55.25 13.82
CA VAL A 683 19.75 53.96 13.58
C VAL A 683 18.36 54.09 12.94
N GLU A 684 17.62 55.17 13.29
CA GLU A 684 16.29 55.46 12.71
C GLU A 684 16.31 55.68 11.20
N GLU A 685 17.45 55.96 10.57
CA GLU A 685 17.59 56.04 9.13
C GLU A 685 17.55 54.66 8.47
N ILE A 686 17.64 53.55 9.22
CA ILE A 686 17.60 52.20 8.71
C ILE A 686 16.15 51.73 8.65
N PRO A 687 15.60 51.49 7.46
CA PRO A 687 14.21 51.08 7.32
C PRO A 687 13.99 49.65 7.76
N GLU A 688 12.83 49.40 8.30
CA GLU A 688 12.34 48.03 8.55
C GLU A 688 12.02 47.35 7.24
N LYS A 689 12.50 46.12 7.05
CA LYS A 689 12.34 45.29 5.88
C LYS A 689 12.10 43.83 6.30
N LYS A 690 11.47 43.09 5.43
CA LYS A 690 11.30 41.64 5.63
C LYS A 690 12.62 40.89 5.59
N LYS A 691 12.70 39.72 6.26
CA LYS A 691 13.90 38.87 6.26
C LYS A 691 14.41 38.55 4.84
N ASN A 692 13.53 38.37 3.87
CA ASN A 692 13.88 38.04 2.48
C ASN A 692 14.33 39.26 1.64
N ALA A 693 14.48 40.44 2.22
CA ALA A 693 14.96 41.61 1.52
C ALA A 693 16.48 41.79 1.71
N VAL A 694 17.17 42.35 0.74
CA VAL A 694 18.60 42.66 0.80
C VAL A 694 18.89 43.82 1.77
N GLY A 695 17.97 44.76 1.91
CA GLY A 695 18.16 45.98 2.73
C GLY A 695 18.43 47.22 1.89
N VAL A 696 19.01 48.23 2.52
CA VAL A 696 19.41 49.50 1.90
C VAL A 696 20.90 49.75 2.17
N ARG A 697 21.52 50.56 1.34
CA ARG A 697 22.93 50.92 1.55
C ARG A 697 23.10 51.74 2.83
N GLY A 698 23.88 51.21 3.76
CA GLY A 698 24.28 51.88 4.98
C GLY A 698 25.50 52.81 4.76
N MET A 699 26.54 52.28 4.12
CA MET A 699 27.79 53.01 3.82
C MET A 699 28.15 52.83 2.34
N LYS A 700 28.63 53.92 1.74
CA LYS A 700 29.17 53.88 0.37
C LYS A 700 30.64 53.47 0.40
N LEU A 701 30.90 52.23 0.01
CA LEU A 701 32.25 51.66 -0.04
C LEU A 701 32.91 51.94 -1.36
N SER A 702 34.23 51.94 -1.41
CA SER A 702 35.04 51.94 -2.63
C SER A 702 35.14 50.56 -3.19
N ASP A 703 35.56 50.40 -4.46
CA ASP A 703 35.74 49.07 -5.05
C ASP A 703 36.76 48.25 -4.24
N GLY A 704 36.37 47.06 -3.83
CA GLY A 704 37.20 46.17 -3.01
C GLY A 704 37.27 46.49 -1.52
N ASP A 705 36.60 47.55 -1.02
CA ASP A 705 36.48 47.82 0.41
C ASP A 705 35.28 47.07 1.00
N GLU A 706 35.37 46.72 2.26
CA GLU A 706 34.33 46.01 2.99
C GLU A 706 34.17 46.53 4.42
N ILE A 707 33.00 46.27 5.02
CA ILE A 707 32.80 46.60 6.45
C ILE A 707 33.61 45.63 7.32
N GLU A 708 34.50 46.16 8.12
CA GLU A 708 35.36 45.41 9.04
C GLU A 708 34.75 45.29 10.42
N ALA A 709 34.14 46.36 10.94
CA ALA A 709 33.54 46.39 12.25
C ALA A 709 32.27 47.25 12.30
N VAL A 710 31.37 46.91 13.19
CA VAL A 710 30.12 47.63 13.44
C VAL A 710 30.02 47.92 14.95
N PHE A 711 29.77 49.16 15.28
CA PHE A 711 29.60 49.61 16.66
C PHE A 711 28.25 50.29 16.82
N TYR A 712 27.73 50.23 18.02
CA TYR A 712 26.47 50.85 18.39
C TYR A 712 26.70 51.72 19.66
N THR A 713 26.15 52.94 19.66
CA THR A 713 26.29 53.84 20.81
C THR A 713 24.99 54.53 21.14
N ARG A 714 24.88 54.95 22.41
CA ARG A 714 23.83 55.82 22.93
C ARG A 714 24.36 57.22 23.11
N PRO A 715 23.49 58.25 23.20
CA PRO A 715 23.91 59.58 23.58
C PRO A 715 24.61 59.55 24.94
N GLY A 716 25.82 60.11 25.00
CA GLY A 716 26.60 60.15 26.23
C GLY A 716 27.55 58.98 26.50
N ASP A 717 27.51 57.91 25.67
CA ASP A 717 28.47 56.81 25.80
C ASP A 717 29.90 57.32 25.50
N GLU A 718 30.85 56.95 26.35
CA GLU A 718 32.29 57.21 26.14
C GLU A 718 33.02 56.03 25.49
N THR A 719 32.28 55.20 24.77
CA THR A 719 32.85 54.07 24.10
C THR A 719 33.92 54.49 23.12
N SER A 720 35.12 53.93 23.26
CA SER A 720 36.27 54.18 22.43
C SER A 720 36.82 52.89 21.83
N VAL A 721 37.43 53.01 20.64
CA VAL A 721 38.05 51.90 19.96
C VAL A 721 39.50 52.31 19.58
N GLU A 722 40.43 51.41 19.73
CA GLU A 722 41.79 51.60 19.27
C GLU A 722 41.89 51.31 17.77
N TYR A 723 42.28 52.30 17.00
CA TYR A 723 42.52 52.16 15.55
C TYR A 723 43.87 52.79 15.21
N LYS A 724 44.79 51.97 14.68
CA LYS A 724 46.14 52.39 14.26
C LYS A 724 46.85 53.22 15.30
N SER A 725 46.93 52.75 16.55
CA SER A 725 47.58 53.41 17.71
C SER A 725 46.93 54.70 18.18
N ARG A 726 45.68 54.98 17.79
CA ARG A 726 44.86 56.06 18.29
C ARG A 726 43.59 55.56 18.94
N THR A 727 43.25 56.15 20.04
CA THR A 727 41.95 55.92 20.69
C THR A 727 40.91 56.84 20.09
N LEU A 728 39.90 56.25 19.42
CA LEU A 728 38.78 56.99 18.84
C LEU A 728 37.56 56.87 19.72
N VAL A 729 37.09 58.00 20.25
CA VAL A 729 35.81 58.05 20.94
C VAL A 729 34.68 58.04 19.92
N LEU A 730 33.90 56.98 19.87
CA LEU A 730 32.93 56.74 18.80
C LEU A 730 31.85 57.81 18.70
N ASN A 731 31.43 58.38 19.83
CA ASN A 731 30.42 59.44 19.86
C ASN A 731 30.95 60.82 19.43
N GLN A 732 32.26 61.00 19.33
CA GLN A 732 32.88 62.24 18.81
C GLN A 732 33.08 62.22 17.28
N LEU A 733 32.86 61.06 16.63
CA LEU A 733 32.89 60.98 15.18
C LEU A 733 31.79 61.85 14.58
N LYS A 734 32.10 62.50 13.45
CA LYS A 734 31.16 63.36 12.73
C LYS A 734 29.86 62.60 12.41
N LEU A 735 28.72 63.13 12.86
CA LEU A 735 27.43 62.60 12.44
C LEU A 735 27.18 62.89 10.95
N ALA A 736 26.79 61.94 10.19
CA ALA A 736 26.46 62.03 8.78
C ALA A 736 25.17 61.25 8.48
N HIS A 737 24.75 61.24 7.24
CA HIS A 737 23.60 60.45 6.83
C HIS A 737 24.03 59.10 6.28
N ARG A 738 23.15 58.13 6.36
CA ARG A 738 23.25 56.83 5.69
C ARG A 738 23.60 57.03 4.21
N ASP A 739 24.26 56.03 3.60
CA ASP A 739 24.73 56.06 2.22
C ASP A 739 25.84 57.07 1.94
N SER A 740 26.52 57.59 2.97
CA SER A 740 27.71 58.42 2.84
C SER A 740 28.97 57.54 2.88
N LYS A 741 30.11 58.10 2.40
CA LYS A 741 31.41 57.43 2.43
C LYS A 741 32.05 57.39 3.82
N GLY A 742 31.63 58.29 4.71
CA GLY A 742 32.22 58.45 6.02
C GLY A 742 33.54 59.30 6.01
N THR A 743 34.17 59.37 7.19
CA THR A 743 35.43 60.12 7.39
C THR A 743 36.59 59.14 7.45
N LYS A 744 37.64 59.38 6.65
CA LYS A 744 38.86 58.57 6.69
C LYS A 744 39.68 58.95 7.90
N VAL A 745 39.93 58.02 8.80
CA VAL A 745 40.85 58.22 9.93
C VAL A 745 42.26 57.90 9.43
N ARG A 746 43.11 58.97 9.34
CA ARG A 746 44.51 58.82 8.91
C ARG A 746 45.32 58.33 10.14
N ALA A 747 46.37 57.53 9.86
CA ALA A 747 47.30 57.03 10.84
C ALA A 747 48.01 58.17 11.59
#